data_01e0892a3d6000cdd02535d17945d3d0
#
_entry.id   01e0892a3d6000cdd02535d17945d3d0
#
_cell.length_a   1.000
_cell.length_b   1.000
_cell.length_c   1.000
_cell.angle_alpha   90.00
_cell.angle_beta   90.00
_cell.angle_gamma   90.00
#
_symmetry.space_group_name_H-M   'P 1'
#
loop_
_entity.id
_entity.type
_entity.pdbx_description
1 polymer ?
#
loop_
_entity_poly.entity_id
_entity_poly.type
_entity_poly.pdbx_seq_one_letter_code
_entity_poly.pdbx_strand_id
1 'polypeptide(L)'
;MKRHGQLSFDGIKTSSVFGRRNLVTIRNMAQPHADTPEAWPQMPTEQEAFGQLIDNIIEARLAGKPVIWSMGAHVIKNGMSRYVIEMVRHGIITHVSGNGATSIHDFELAFLGETSEDVATAIEDGSFGMWEETGRYMNEAIQQGVIENLGYGESLYHYLNRNPERFPHYEDCVFAQCQRFGVPYTCHISIGTDIIHQHPIVDFKALGQTSGKDFDTMCQSVAEMANGGVFLNFGSAISGPEIFLKAASICRNEGLPMSSIVAANFDIVPVYADHVPETTVSEYYYRPRRNFIDRLGQIGGKGYLFHGLHQVTIPQLFHRILERKRELGAVFPPYKRMERLSHGNRTLYPIAERLGALTVEMLKKQLPYREFNWLGSREGEFDRLISRIQAARNSGGHVILSLGGNVIGSGVSPDLIALIEQGFITHLALNGAGAFQDLELAAFGQTEELDSGALANGRLGMWKEPGELLHLALEEGYHKGLGYGESLIDHMNRHPELYPFSTFSLLNACGRKGIPCTVHITLGTDNIHQHPDVNFSIQGGASGRDFQIYASTVTQLEGGVYANFGSTVTGPEVLLKALSIARNLGHTVSRITTANFDIVKLGDYHRKVGYEDWDYYYRPRKNIIHRPTSLGGEGFHFEGLHEQTIPAIRYALENGEDRGRSEHGIRE
;
A
#
# COMPACT_ATOMS: atom_id res chain seq x y z
N MET A 1 3.05 -1.27 -30.71
CA MET A 1 3.62 -0.94 -29.38
C MET A 1 4.93 -1.70 -29.19
N LYS A 2 5.96 -1.08 -28.60
CA LYS A 2 7.21 -1.76 -28.21
C LYS A 2 6.94 -2.57 -26.94
N ARG A 3 7.24 -3.86 -26.96
CA ARG A 3 7.22 -4.70 -25.74
C ARG A 3 8.51 -4.49 -24.96
N HIS A 4 8.39 -4.45 -23.64
CA HIS A 4 9.54 -4.31 -22.74
C HIS A 4 9.97 -5.69 -22.22
N GLY A 5 11.27 -5.85 -22.00
CA GLY A 5 11.82 -7.11 -21.51
C GLY A 5 11.40 -7.37 -20.06
N GLN A 6 10.81 -8.53 -19.80
CA GLN A 6 10.54 -9.03 -18.46
C GLN A 6 11.79 -9.75 -17.95
N LEU A 7 12.22 -9.45 -16.73
CA LEU A 7 13.33 -10.13 -16.09
C LEU A 7 12.88 -11.54 -15.67
N SER A 8 13.60 -12.60 -16.13
CA SER A 8 13.38 -13.93 -15.57
C SER A 8 13.91 -14.03 -14.15
N PHE A 9 13.15 -14.69 -13.28
CA PHE A 9 13.55 -14.95 -11.91
C PHE A 9 14.26 -16.31 -11.73
N ASP A 10 14.40 -17.10 -12.81
CA ASP A 10 15.05 -18.42 -12.77
C ASP A 10 16.51 -18.39 -12.28
N GLY A 11 17.20 -17.26 -12.48
CA GLY A 11 18.58 -17.06 -12.05
C GLY A 11 18.75 -16.58 -10.61
N ILE A 12 17.66 -16.30 -9.89
CA ILE A 12 17.72 -15.80 -8.51
C ILE A 12 18.26 -16.90 -7.59
N LYS A 13 19.25 -16.54 -6.78
CA LYS A 13 19.89 -17.42 -5.81
C LYS A 13 19.20 -17.30 -4.46
N THR A 14 18.64 -18.39 -3.97
CA THR A 14 18.05 -18.46 -2.63
C THR A 14 19.04 -19.09 -1.65
N SER A 15 18.87 -18.76 -0.37
CA SER A 15 19.66 -19.30 0.74
C SER A 15 18.73 -19.87 1.81
N SER A 16 19.22 -20.86 2.56
CA SER A 16 18.42 -21.41 3.65
C SER A 16 18.19 -20.37 4.75
N VAL A 17 16.93 -20.21 5.16
CA VAL A 17 16.52 -19.29 6.22
C VAL A 17 17.10 -19.66 7.58
N PHE A 18 17.51 -20.90 7.79
CA PHE A 18 18.15 -21.37 9.04
C PHE A 18 19.53 -20.73 9.30
N GLY A 19 20.17 -20.15 8.28
CA GLY A 19 21.41 -19.39 8.43
C GLY A 19 21.20 -17.88 8.63
N ARG A 20 19.95 -17.40 8.63
CA ARG A 20 19.61 -15.98 8.71
C ARG A 20 19.70 -15.48 10.16
N ARG A 21 20.25 -14.27 10.32
CA ARG A 21 20.13 -13.53 11.59
C ARG A 21 18.77 -12.86 11.67
N ASN A 22 17.99 -13.22 12.67
CA ASN A 22 16.66 -12.68 12.93
C ASN A 22 16.68 -11.68 14.10
N LEU A 23 15.85 -10.64 14.03
CA LEU A 23 15.74 -9.59 15.05
C LEU A 23 14.62 -9.85 16.06
N VAL A 24 13.68 -10.73 15.72
CA VAL A 24 12.49 -11.03 16.53
C VAL A 24 12.42 -12.54 16.76
N THR A 25 12.17 -12.97 17.98
CA THR A 25 12.03 -14.38 18.37
C THR A 25 10.78 -14.59 19.22
N ILE A 26 10.26 -15.81 19.26
CA ILE A 26 9.12 -16.17 20.15
C ILE A 26 9.41 -15.92 21.64
N ARG A 27 10.69 -15.85 22.03
CA ARG A 27 11.10 -15.53 23.42
C ARG A 27 10.79 -14.09 23.80
N ASN A 28 10.69 -13.21 22.81
CA ASN A 28 10.38 -11.79 22.97
C ASN A 28 8.87 -11.51 22.87
N MET A 29 8.03 -12.54 22.64
CA MET A 29 6.58 -12.35 22.58
C MET A 29 6.02 -12.07 23.97
N ALA A 30 5.07 -11.13 24.02
CA ALA A 30 4.33 -10.80 25.24
C ALA A 30 3.64 -12.02 25.85
N GLN A 31 3.41 -11.98 27.16
CA GLN A 31 2.77 -13.05 27.94
C GLN A 31 1.47 -12.52 28.55
N PRO A 32 0.33 -12.55 27.85
CA PRO A 32 -0.92 -11.88 28.27
C PRO A 32 -1.42 -12.27 29.67
N HIS A 33 -1.07 -13.47 30.15
CA HIS A 33 -1.50 -13.97 31.46
C HIS A 33 -0.49 -13.75 32.59
N ALA A 34 0.73 -13.32 32.27
CA ALA A 34 1.76 -13.01 33.24
C ALA A 34 1.82 -11.55 33.63
N ASP A 35 1.22 -10.67 32.81
CA ASP A 35 1.22 -9.24 33.02
C ASP A 35 0.21 -8.86 34.13
N THR A 36 0.67 -8.11 35.15
CA THR A 36 -0.20 -7.57 36.20
C THR A 36 -0.68 -6.16 35.80
N PRO A 37 -1.88 -5.72 36.29
CA PRO A 37 -2.39 -4.37 36.00
C PRO A 37 -1.41 -3.24 36.35
N GLU A 38 -0.63 -3.41 37.42
CA GLU A 38 0.36 -2.42 37.87
C GLU A 38 1.56 -2.30 36.91
N ALA A 39 1.84 -3.36 36.14
CA ALA A 39 2.90 -3.38 35.14
C ALA A 39 2.49 -2.82 33.78
N TRP A 40 1.19 -2.53 33.56
CA TRP A 40 0.72 -2.04 32.27
C TRP A 40 1.12 -0.58 32.07
N PRO A 41 1.78 -0.25 30.97
CA PRO A 41 2.06 1.15 30.65
C PRO A 41 0.74 1.91 30.47
N GLN A 42 0.67 3.12 30.99
CA GLN A 42 -0.53 3.93 30.87
C GLN A 42 -0.70 4.43 29.44
N MET A 43 -1.96 4.48 29.00
CA MET A 43 -2.31 5.11 27.71
C MET A 43 -1.95 6.59 27.74
N PRO A 44 -1.21 7.10 26.75
CA PRO A 44 -0.74 8.48 26.74
C PRO A 44 -1.85 9.51 26.50
N THR A 45 -3.02 9.10 25.95
CA THR A 45 -4.11 10.02 25.56
C THR A 45 -5.50 9.45 25.79
N GLU A 46 -6.47 10.33 26.07
CA GLU A 46 -7.93 10.18 26.00
C GLU A 46 -8.55 8.93 26.64
N GLN A 47 -8.46 8.84 27.95
CA GLN A 47 -9.04 7.73 28.71
C GLN A 47 -10.56 7.57 28.51
N GLU A 48 -11.32 8.68 28.31
CA GLU A 48 -12.76 8.65 28.09
C GLU A 48 -13.11 8.02 26.73
N ALA A 49 -12.49 8.47 25.63
CA ALA A 49 -12.71 7.94 24.29
C ALA A 49 -12.32 6.44 24.21
N PHE A 50 -11.25 6.05 24.91
CA PHE A 50 -10.83 4.67 25.00
C PHE A 50 -11.83 3.80 25.77
N GLY A 51 -12.39 4.31 26.87
CA GLY A 51 -13.49 3.66 27.59
C GLY A 51 -14.73 3.47 26.73
N GLN A 52 -15.11 4.51 25.97
CA GLN A 52 -16.22 4.42 25.01
C GLN A 52 -15.99 3.37 23.92
N LEU A 53 -14.76 3.26 23.39
CA LEU A 53 -14.42 2.20 22.43
C LEU A 53 -14.60 0.81 23.04
N ILE A 54 -14.16 0.61 24.28
CA ILE A 54 -14.32 -0.67 24.98
C ILE A 54 -15.80 -1.04 25.13
N ASP A 55 -16.63 -0.09 25.55
CA ASP A 55 -18.08 -0.30 25.64
C ASP A 55 -18.68 -0.64 24.28
N ASN A 56 -18.29 0.07 23.20
CA ASN A 56 -18.74 -0.24 21.83
C ASN A 56 -18.35 -1.67 21.38
N ILE A 57 -17.15 -2.13 21.73
CA ILE A 57 -16.70 -3.50 21.42
C ILE A 57 -17.58 -4.53 22.15
N ILE A 58 -17.86 -4.31 23.43
CA ILE A 58 -18.68 -5.22 24.24
C ILE A 58 -20.13 -5.23 23.72
N GLU A 59 -20.71 -4.07 23.46
CA GLU A 59 -22.06 -3.93 22.91
C GLU A 59 -22.16 -4.64 21.54
N ALA A 60 -21.21 -4.44 20.65
CA ALA A 60 -21.16 -5.12 19.36
C ALA A 60 -21.15 -6.64 19.56
N ARG A 61 -20.29 -7.15 20.45
CA ARG A 61 -20.20 -8.60 20.68
C ARG A 61 -21.45 -9.17 21.35
N LEU A 62 -22.07 -8.47 22.29
CA LEU A 62 -23.35 -8.86 22.91
C LEU A 62 -24.49 -8.90 21.89
N ALA A 63 -24.50 -7.98 20.92
CA ALA A 63 -25.42 -7.94 19.80
C ALA A 63 -25.12 -8.97 18.70
N GLY A 64 -24.08 -9.81 18.86
CA GLY A 64 -23.63 -10.76 17.84
C GLY A 64 -23.00 -10.11 16.61
N LYS A 65 -22.58 -8.84 16.70
CA LYS A 65 -21.94 -8.10 15.62
C LYS A 65 -20.44 -8.33 15.57
N PRO A 66 -19.80 -8.19 14.38
CA PRO A 66 -18.39 -8.43 14.24
C PRO A 66 -17.54 -7.35 14.89
N VAL A 67 -16.37 -7.78 15.35
CA VAL A 67 -15.22 -6.93 15.67
C VAL A 67 -14.08 -7.38 14.76
N ILE A 68 -13.74 -6.54 13.79
CA ILE A 68 -12.71 -6.81 12.78
C ILE A 68 -11.41 -6.18 13.24
N TRP A 69 -10.34 -6.96 13.25
CA TRP A 69 -8.98 -6.53 13.58
C TRP A 69 -8.15 -6.44 12.31
N SER A 70 -7.76 -5.24 11.91
CA SER A 70 -6.83 -5.00 10.80
C SER A 70 -5.46 -4.60 11.35
N MET A 71 -4.38 -5.19 10.82
CA MET A 71 -3.04 -4.93 11.34
C MET A 71 -1.95 -4.89 10.27
N GLY A 72 -0.96 -4.04 10.52
CA GLY A 72 0.34 -4.10 9.86
C GLY A 72 1.30 -5.08 10.53
N ALA A 73 2.40 -5.39 9.86
CA ALA A 73 3.41 -6.36 10.32
C ALA A 73 4.06 -6.03 11.68
N HIS A 74 4.02 -4.76 12.10
CA HIS A 74 4.63 -4.34 13.37
C HIS A 74 3.90 -4.88 14.60
N VAL A 75 2.63 -5.25 14.51
CA VAL A 75 1.93 -5.96 15.60
C VAL A 75 2.65 -7.27 15.90
N ILE A 76 3.00 -8.05 14.86
CA ILE A 76 3.76 -9.31 15.01
C ILE A 76 5.19 -9.01 15.47
N LYS A 77 5.90 -8.10 14.80
CA LYS A 77 7.31 -7.75 15.10
C LYS A 77 7.52 -7.19 16.50
N ASN A 78 6.54 -6.49 17.04
CA ASN A 78 6.58 -5.95 18.40
C ASN A 78 6.13 -6.97 19.47
N GLY A 79 5.94 -8.24 19.08
CA GLY A 79 5.66 -9.32 20.01
C GLY A 79 4.22 -9.42 20.50
N MET A 80 3.25 -8.79 19.80
CA MET A 80 1.85 -8.71 20.26
C MET A 80 0.97 -9.86 19.74
N SER A 81 1.50 -10.84 19.02
CA SER A 81 0.75 -11.96 18.43
C SER A 81 -0.13 -12.67 19.44
N ARG A 82 0.40 -12.97 20.63
CA ARG A 82 -0.33 -13.70 21.69
C ARG A 82 -1.52 -12.93 22.23
N TYR A 83 -1.46 -11.59 22.27
CA TYR A 83 -2.62 -10.78 22.63
C TYR A 83 -3.74 -10.85 21.58
N VAL A 84 -3.39 -10.83 20.29
CA VAL A 84 -4.35 -11.02 19.21
C VAL A 84 -5.00 -12.40 19.30
N ILE A 85 -4.19 -13.46 19.53
CA ILE A 85 -4.66 -14.83 19.70
C ILE A 85 -5.63 -14.94 20.89
N GLU A 86 -5.29 -14.35 22.04
CA GLU A 86 -6.17 -14.36 23.20
C GLU A 86 -7.48 -13.61 22.96
N MET A 87 -7.44 -12.47 22.24
CA MET A 87 -8.67 -11.78 21.87
C MET A 87 -9.56 -12.60 20.93
N VAL A 88 -8.97 -13.38 20.03
CA VAL A 88 -9.69 -14.36 19.20
C VAL A 88 -10.27 -15.48 20.08
N ARG A 89 -9.47 -16.07 20.98
CA ARG A 89 -9.88 -17.15 21.89
C ARG A 89 -11.05 -16.73 22.81
N HIS A 90 -11.02 -15.49 23.28
CA HIS A 90 -12.10 -14.92 24.11
C HIS A 90 -13.33 -14.48 23.32
N GLY A 91 -13.38 -14.68 22.02
CA GLY A 91 -14.48 -14.27 21.13
C GLY A 91 -14.66 -12.77 21.03
N ILE A 92 -13.63 -11.98 21.35
CA ILE A 92 -13.63 -10.52 21.18
C ILE A 92 -13.51 -10.19 19.70
N ILE A 93 -12.48 -10.74 19.03
CA ILE A 93 -12.23 -10.55 17.60
C ILE A 93 -12.92 -11.66 16.80
N THR A 94 -13.57 -11.28 15.70
CA THR A 94 -14.33 -12.18 14.82
C THR A 94 -13.79 -12.26 13.40
N HIS A 95 -12.81 -11.42 13.06
CA HIS A 95 -12.08 -11.43 11.80
C HIS A 95 -10.71 -10.76 12.02
N VAL A 96 -9.65 -11.35 11.52
CA VAL A 96 -8.31 -10.74 11.49
C VAL A 96 -7.90 -10.49 10.05
N SER A 97 -7.44 -9.27 9.76
CA SER A 97 -6.96 -8.86 8.44
C SER A 97 -5.52 -8.37 8.53
N GLY A 98 -4.67 -8.85 7.64
CA GLY A 98 -3.28 -8.44 7.53
C GLY A 98 -2.89 -8.06 6.10
N ASN A 99 -1.63 -7.67 5.93
CA ASN A 99 -0.99 -7.53 4.63
C ASN A 99 0.04 -8.65 4.42
N GLY A 100 0.67 -8.72 3.24
CA GLY A 100 1.63 -9.77 2.93
C GLY A 100 2.79 -9.84 3.93
N ALA A 101 3.34 -8.70 4.35
CA ALA A 101 4.39 -8.68 5.37
C ALA A 101 3.92 -9.22 6.72
N THR A 102 2.66 -8.98 7.11
CA THR A 102 2.07 -9.55 8.34
C THR A 102 2.05 -11.07 8.26
N SER A 103 1.56 -11.63 7.14
CA SER A 103 1.48 -13.09 6.95
C SER A 103 2.86 -13.74 6.90
N ILE A 104 3.86 -13.09 6.30
CA ILE A 104 5.25 -13.59 6.25
C ILE A 104 5.83 -13.69 7.67
N HIS A 105 5.73 -12.64 8.47
CA HIS A 105 6.28 -12.66 9.82
C HIS A 105 5.58 -13.70 10.72
N ASP A 106 4.27 -13.82 10.59
CA ASP A 106 3.48 -14.81 11.34
C ASP A 106 3.80 -16.24 10.91
N PHE A 107 3.96 -16.48 9.60
CA PHE A 107 4.39 -17.77 9.03
C PHE A 107 5.79 -18.16 9.50
N GLU A 108 6.75 -17.23 9.45
CA GLU A 108 8.11 -17.48 9.91
C GLU A 108 8.16 -17.78 11.42
N LEU A 109 7.38 -17.10 12.24
CA LEU A 109 7.27 -17.42 13.67
C LEU A 109 6.75 -18.84 13.91
N ALA A 110 5.72 -19.27 13.15
CA ALA A 110 5.19 -20.63 13.24
C ALA A 110 6.22 -21.70 12.84
N PHE A 111 7.04 -21.39 11.84
CA PHE A 111 8.03 -22.29 11.23
C PHE A 111 9.36 -22.31 12.00
N LEU A 112 9.95 -21.13 12.24
CA LEU A 112 11.28 -20.97 12.81
C LEU A 112 11.28 -20.62 14.30
N GLY A 113 10.18 -20.07 14.81
CA GLY A 113 10.16 -19.35 16.07
C GLY A 113 10.91 -18.00 16.04
N GLU A 114 11.29 -17.54 14.85
CA GLU A 114 12.06 -16.32 14.62
C GLU A 114 11.62 -15.64 13.34
N THR A 115 11.78 -14.31 13.25
CA THR A 115 11.47 -13.53 12.06
C THR A 115 12.20 -12.18 12.02
N SER A 116 12.03 -11.42 10.94
CA SER A 116 12.59 -10.08 10.75
C SER A 116 14.11 -10.05 10.56
N GLU A 117 14.55 -10.20 9.31
CA GLU A 117 15.97 -10.09 8.93
C GLU A 117 16.54 -8.68 9.09
N ASP A 118 17.88 -8.59 9.17
CA ASP A 118 18.61 -7.32 9.11
C ASP A 118 18.75 -6.84 7.65
N VAL A 119 17.75 -6.06 7.23
CA VAL A 119 17.65 -5.56 5.86
C VAL A 119 18.83 -4.66 5.46
N ALA A 120 19.41 -3.92 6.42
CA ALA A 120 20.46 -2.95 6.12
C ALA A 120 21.71 -3.63 5.55
N THR A 121 22.07 -4.78 6.07
CA THR A 121 23.21 -5.58 5.59
C THR A 121 22.83 -6.39 4.34
N ALA A 122 21.68 -7.07 4.38
CA ALA A 122 21.28 -8.00 3.33
C ALA A 122 20.94 -7.33 1.98
N ILE A 123 20.60 -6.05 1.97
CA ILE A 123 20.34 -5.32 0.73
C ILE A 123 21.63 -5.02 -0.06
N GLU A 124 22.78 -5.00 0.59
CA GLU A 124 24.06 -4.64 -0.05
C GLU A 124 24.56 -5.73 -1.00
N ASP A 125 24.39 -6.99 -0.64
CA ASP A 125 24.81 -8.15 -1.45
C ASP A 125 23.66 -8.81 -2.23
N GLY A 126 22.44 -8.28 -2.10
CA GLY A 126 21.25 -8.84 -2.75
C GLY A 126 20.69 -10.09 -2.09
N SER A 127 21.07 -10.41 -0.84
CA SER A 127 20.50 -11.54 -0.09
C SER A 127 19.16 -11.19 0.58
N PHE A 128 18.80 -9.89 0.61
CA PHE A 128 17.56 -9.44 1.24
C PHE A 128 16.33 -10.15 0.67
N GLY A 129 15.65 -10.92 1.52
CA GLY A 129 14.42 -11.62 1.18
C GLY A 129 14.61 -12.87 0.31
N MET A 130 15.83 -13.30 0.02
CA MET A 130 16.14 -14.46 -0.82
C MET A 130 16.18 -15.76 -0.01
N TRP A 131 15.13 -15.99 0.81
CA TRP A 131 15.06 -17.12 1.74
C TRP A 131 14.25 -18.27 1.14
N GLU A 132 14.94 -19.41 0.93
CA GLU A 132 14.40 -20.56 0.21
C GLU A 132 13.12 -21.09 0.85
N GLU A 133 13.13 -21.39 2.14
CA GLU A 133 12.01 -22.06 2.80
C GLU A 133 10.81 -21.12 2.96
N THR A 134 11.03 -19.87 3.36
CA THR A 134 9.97 -18.87 3.47
C THR A 134 9.31 -18.62 2.11
N GLY A 135 10.12 -18.38 1.08
CA GLY A 135 9.64 -18.10 -0.27
C GLY A 135 8.93 -19.31 -0.89
N ARG A 136 9.55 -20.49 -0.82
CA ARG A 136 9.00 -21.72 -1.39
C ARG A 136 7.69 -22.13 -0.72
N TYR A 137 7.69 -22.30 0.59
CA TYR A 137 6.53 -22.85 1.29
C TYR A 137 5.29 -21.96 1.18
N MET A 138 5.47 -20.63 1.28
CA MET A 138 4.34 -19.70 1.11
C MET A 138 3.82 -19.69 -0.33
N ASN A 139 4.69 -19.71 -1.35
CA ASN A 139 4.25 -19.77 -2.75
C ASN A 139 3.59 -21.12 -3.09
N GLU A 140 4.10 -22.24 -2.58
CA GLU A 140 3.45 -23.56 -2.71
C GLU A 140 2.06 -23.55 -2.08
N ALA A 141 1.92 -22.99 -0.88
CA ALA A 141 0.64 -22.86 -0.21
C ALA A 141 -0.38 -22.05 -1.03
N ILE A 142 0.04 -20.92 -1.59
CA ILE A 142 -0.81 -20.02 -2.37
C ILE A 142 -1.22 -20.68 -3.70
N GLN A 143 -0.30 -21.32 -4.40
CA GLN A 143 -0.58 -22.06 -5.65
C GLN A 143 -1.55 -23.22 -5.41
N GLN A 144 -1.36 -23.98 -4.33
CA GLN A 144 -2.28 -25.03 -3.92
C GLN A 144 -3.67 -24.45 -3.56
N GLY A 145 -3.70 -23.29 -2.92
CA GLY A 145 -4.94 -22.59 -2.60
C GLY A 145 -5.79 -22.23 -3.81
N VAL A 146 -5.15 -21.90 -4.94
CA VAL A 146 -5.87 -21.68 -6.21
C VAL A 146 -6.60 -22.95 -6.65
N ILE A 147 -5.92 -24.10 -6.60
CA ILE A 147 -6.49 -25.39 -6.98
C ILE A 147 -7.69 -25.75 -6.10
N GLU A 148 -7.60 -25.44 -4.81
CA GLU A 148 -8.62 -25.74 -3.82
C GLU A 148 -9.68 -24.62 -3.67
N ASN A 149 -9.56 -23.57 -4.47
CA ASN A 149 -10.44 -22.40 -4.41
C ASN A 149 -10.48 -21.75 -3.01
N LEU A 150 -9.32 -21.54 -2.39
CA LEU A 150 -9.13 -20.93 -1.08
C LEU A 150 -8.70 -19.46 -1.19
N GLY A 151 -8.93 -18.67 -0.13
CA GLY A 151 -8.30 -17.37 0.06
C GLY A 151 -6.82 -17.52 0.42
N TYR A 152 -6.09 -16.39 0.43
CA TYR A 152 -4.67 -16.39 0.77
C TYR A 152 -4.44 -16.89 2.22
N GLY A 153 -5.18 -16.35 3.18
CA GLY A 153 -5.07 -16.77 4.59
C GLY A 153 -5.44 -18.23 4.80
N GLU A 154 -6.50 -18.70 4.15
CA GLU A 154 -6.91 -20.12 4.20
C GLU A 154 -5.85 -21.05 3.59
N SER A 155 -5.21 -20.61 2.50
CA SER A 155 -4.16 -21.38 1.81
C SER A 155 -2.97 -21.63 2.73
N LEU A 156 -2.51 -20.60 3.45
CA LEU A 156 -1.42 -20.74 4.42
C LEU A 156 -1.79 -21.71 5.55
N TYR A 157 -2.98 -21.56 6.11
CA TYR A 157 -3.48 -22.43 7.18
C TYR A 157 -3.54 -23.91 6.74
N HIS A 158 -4.09 -24.18 5.56
CA HIS A 158 -4.16 -25.54 5.02
C HIS A 158 -2.78 -26.14 4.80
N TYR A 159 -1.81 -25.33 4.37
CA TYR A 159 -0.42 -25.77 4.20
C TYR A 159 0.22 -26.15 5.56
N LEU A 160 0.02 -25.36 6.59
CA LEU A 160 0.52 -25.67 7.94
C LEU A 160 -0.07 -27.00 8.45
N ASN A 161 -1.39 -27.17 8.30
CA ASN A 161 -2.06 -28.39 8.78
C ASN A 161 -1.63 -29.67 8.05
N ARG A 162 -1.19 -29.55 6.80
CA ARG A 162 -0.67 -30.71 6.02
C ARG A 162 0.78 -31.04 6.33
N ASN A 163 1.51 -30.09 6.93
CA ASN A 163 2.93 -30.23 7.22
C ASN A 163 3.25 -29.88 8.68
N PRO A 164 2.54 -30.47 9.66
CA PRO A 164 2.64 -30.04 11.06
C PRO A 164 4.06 -30.17 11.63
N GLU A 165 4.84 -31.12 11.12
CA GLU A 165 6.23 -31.33 11.51
C GLU A 165 7.16 -30.15 11.18
N ARG A 166 6.77 -29.31 10.23
CA ARG A 166 7.52 -28.10 9.83
C ARG A 166 7.20 -26.88 10.68
N PHE A 167 6.11 -26.92 11.45
CA PHE A 167 5.59 -25.77 12.19
C PHE A 167 5.51 -26.02 13.69
N PRO A 168 6.67 -26.17 14.38
CA PRO A 168 6.70 -26.50 15.80
C PRO A 168 6.13 -25.40 16.70
N HIS A 169 5.99 -24.17 16.21
CA HIS A 169 5.47 -23.01 16.94
C HIS A 169 4.06 -22.59 16.46
N TYR A 170 3.27 -23.55 16.02
CA TYR A 170 1.89 -23.35 15.54
C TYR A 170 1.00 -22.56 16.53
N GLU A 171 1.19 -22.73 17.82
CA GLU A 171 0.39 -22.06 18.85
C GLU A 171 0.64 -20.53 18.90
N ASP A 172 1.78 -20.04 18.40
CA ASP A 172 2.14 -18.62 18.34
C ASP A 172 1.72 -17.95 17.03
N CYS A 173 1.12 -18.69 16.11
CA CYS A 173 0.71 -18.24 14.79
C CYS A 173 -0.72 -17.67 14.79
N VAL A 174 -0.88 -16.39 14.52
CA VAL A 174 -2.18 -15.70 14.54
C VAL A 174 -3.15 -16.30 13.53
N PHE A 175 -2.75 -16.43 12.25
CA PHE A 175 -3.68 -16.95 11.24
C PHE A 175 -4.06 -18.41 11.47
N ALA A 176 -3.15 -19.22 12.03
CA ALA A 176 -3.45 -20.59 12.37
C ALA A 176 -4.45 -20.69 13.53
N GLN A 177 -4.27 -19.87 14.57
CA GLN A 177 -5.21 -19.83 15.69
C GLN A 177 -6.56 -19.21 15.27
N CYS A 178 -6.59 -18.21 14.40
CA CYS A 178 -7.84 -17.68 13.84
C CYS A 178 -8.69 -18.81 13.24
N GLN A 179 -8.11 -19.61 12.36
CA GLN A 179 -8.82 -20.71 11.71
C GLN A 179 -9.25 -21.80 12.72
N ARG A 180 -8.39 -22.12 13.70
CA ARG A 180 -8.73 -23.07 14.78
C ARG A 180 -9.99 -22.66 15.54
N PHE A 181 -10.19 -21.36 15.74
CA PHE A 181 -11.36 -20.80 16.41
C PHE A 181 -12.51 -20.41 15.46
N GLY A 182 -12.41 -20.76 14.17
CA GLY A 182 -13.43 -20.46 13.17
C GLY A 182 -13.50 -18.97 12.81
N VAL A 183 -12.43 -18.21 13.07
CA VAL A 183 -12.31 -16.79 12.74
C VAL A 183 -11.56 -16.67 11.42
N PRO A 184 -12.08 -15.97 10.40
CA PRO A 184 -11.35 -15.75 9.15
C PRO A 184 -10.10 -14.92 9.38
N TYR A 185 -9.03 -15.30 8.69
CA TYR A 185 -7.87 -14.47 8.49
C TYR A 185 -7.76 -14.11 7.02
N THR A 186 -7.69 -12.84 6.69
CA THR A 186 -7.54 -12.36 5.31
C THR A 186 -6.24 -11.61 5.11
N CYS A 187 -5.63 -11.76 3.94
CA CYS A 187 -4.38 -11.10 3.59
C CYS A 187 -4.52 -10.31 2.29
N HIS A 188 -4.26 -9.01 2.37
CA HIS A 188 -4.35 -8.08 1.26
C HIS A 188 -2.96 -7.63 0.83
N ILE A 189 -2.52 -8.12 -0.32
CA ILE A 189 -1.15 -7.95 -0.78
C ILE A 189 -1.00 -6.79 -1.77
N SER A 190 0.20 -6.24 -1.82
CA SER A 190 0.65 -5.34 -2.89
C SER A 190 1.65 -6.10 -3.77
N ILE A 191 1.43 -6.12 -5.08
CA ILE A 191 2.28 -6.86 -6.02
C ILE A 191 3.68 -6.22 -6.08
N GLY A 192 4.71 -7.03 -5.86
CA GLY A 192 6.11 -6.61 -5.89
C GLY A 192 6.65 -6.05 -4.57
N THR A 193 5.85 -5.97 -3.49
CA THR A 193 6.29 -5.38 -2.22
C THR A 193 6.83 -6.37 -1.19
N ASP A 194 6.50 -7.66 -1.32
CA ASP A 194 6.81 -8.68 -0.33
C ASP A 194 8.01 -9.55 -0.76
N ILE A 195 8.76 -10.06 0.21
CA ILE A 195 9.97 -10.86 -0.09
C ILE A 195 9.65 -12.15 -0.86
N ILE A 196 8.49 -12.76 -0.64
CA ILE A 196 8.08 -13.96 -1.37
C ILE A 196 7.81 -13.70 -2.86
N HIS A 197 7.61 -12.43 -3.25
CA HIS A 197 7.47 -12.02 -4.66
C HIS A 197 8.80 -12.05 -5.43
N GLN A 198 9.92 -12.20 -4.74
CA GLN A 198 11.25 -12.31 -5.33
C GLN A 198 11.66 -13.78 -5.60
N HIS A 199 10.90 -14.74 -5.08
CA HIS A 199 11.25 -16.15 -5.18
C HIS A 199 11.03 -16.69 -6.61
N PRO A 200 11.91 -17.57 -7.14
CA PRO A 200 11.81 -18.10 -8.52
C PRO A 200 10.46 -18.74 -8.87
N ILE A 201 9.80 -19.40 -7.91
CA ILE A 201 8.50 -20.07 -8.14
C ILE A 201 7.28 -19.17 -7.93
N VAL A 202 7.45 -17.86 -7.80
CA VAL A 202 6.32 -16.95 -7.59
C VAL A 202 5.31 -17.02 -8.73
N ASP A 203 4.03 -17.15 -8.38
CA ASP A 203 2.91 -17.03 -9.32
C ASP A 203 2.04 -15.83 -8.94
N PHE A 204 2.26 -14.72 -9.62
CA PHE A 204 1.51 -13.48 -9.39
C PHE A 204 0.01 -13.61 -9.71
N LYS A 205 -0.36 -14.54 -10.60
CA LYS A 205 -1.75 -14.86 -10.88
C LYS A 205 -2.41 -15.51 -9.67
N ALA A 206 -1.72 -16.47 -9.05
CA ALA A 206 -2.18 -17.15 -7.84
C ALA A 206 -2.28 -16.18 -6.65
N LEU A 207 -1.28 -15.30 -6.49
CA LEU A 207 -1.29 -14.23 -5.50
C LEU A 207 -2.52 -13.31 -5.67
N GLY A 208 -2.79 -12.89 -6.91
CA GLY A 208 -3.95 -12.07 -7.22
C GLY A 208 -5.26 -12.75 -6.88
N GLN A 209 -5.44 -13.99 -7.34
CA GLN A 209 -6.68 -14.76 -7.15
C GLN A 209 -6.98 -15.00 -5.65
N THR A 210 -5.99 -15.46 -4.89
CA THR A 210 -6.18 -15.81 -3.48
C THR A 210 -6.41 -14.57 -2.59
N SER A 211 -5.66 -13.48 -2.81
CA SER A 211 -5.89 -12.23 -2.10
C SER A 211 -7.19 -11.52 -2.51
N GLY A 212 -7.60 -11.65 -3.77
CA GLY A 212 -8.92 -11.19 -4.23
C GLY A 212 -10.06 -11.90 -3.51
N LYS A 213 -9.95 -13.21 -3.31
CA LYS A 213 -10.92 -13.98 -2.52
C LYS A 213 -10.94 -13.57 -1.05
N ASP A 214 -9.80 -13.20 -0.49
CA ASP A 214 -9.74 -12.60 0.84
C ASP A 214 -10.44 -11.23 0.89
N PHE A 215 -10.37 -10.44 -0.18
CA PHE A 215 -11.14 -9.19 -0.27
C PHE A 215 -12.65 -9.46 -0.25
N ASP A 216 -13.14 -10.48 -0.96
CA ASP A 216 -14.53 -10.89 -0.88
C ASP A 216 -14.94 -11.32 0.55
N THR A 217 -14.06 -12.04 1.23
CA THR A 217 -14.26 -12.45 2.63
C THR A 217 -14.32 -11.24 3.57
N MET A 218 -13.49 -10.22 3.32
CA MET A 218 -13.52 -8.96 4.06
C MET A 218 -14.84 -8.19 3.79
N CYS A 219 -15.28 -8.09 2.54
CA CYS A 219 -16.54 -7.44 2.19
C CYS A 219 -17.71 -8.10 2.92
N GLN A 220 -17.72 -9.44 3.00
CA GLN A 220 -18.72 -10.19 3.78
C GLN A 220 -18.71 -9.80 5.26
N SER A 221 -17.54 -9.75 5.89
CA SER A 221 -17.42 -9.39 7.31
C SER A 221 -17.82 -7.93 7.57
N VAL A 222 -17.50 -7.02 6.65
CA VAL A 222 -17.93 -5.61 6.73
C VAL A 222 -19.45 -5.48 6.55
N ALA A 223 -20.06 -6.28 5.68
CA ALA A 223 -21.52 -6.31 5.53
C ALA A 223 -22.23 -6.76 6.82
N GLU A 224 -21.65 -7.70 7.55
CA GLU A 224 -22.16 -8.16 8.85
C GLU A 224 -22.08 -7.07 9.95
N MET A 225 -21.26 -6.02 9.74
CA MET A 225 -21.22 -4.83 10.61
C MET A 225 -22.47 -3.95 10.45
N ALA A 226 -23.35 -4.19 9.49
CA ALA A 226 -24.58 -3.43 9.33
C ALA A 226 -25.39 -3.42 10.64
N ASN A 227 -25.87 -2.23 11.05
CA ASN A 227 -26.52 -1.99 12.33
C ASN A 227 -25.64 -2.22 13.59
N GLY A 228 -24.35 -1.98 13.47
CA GLY A 228 -23.39 -2.02 14.57
C GLY A 228 -22.27 -3.04 14.34
N GLY A 229 -21.10 -2.70 14.73
CA GLY A 229 -19.87 -3.49 14.60
C GLY A 229 -18.67 -2.59 14.76
N VAL A 230 -17.50 -3.16 15.03
CA VAL A 230 -16.28 -2.38 15.30
C VAL A 230 -15.17 -2.80 14.37
N PHE A 231 -14.49 -1.82 13.75
CA PHE A 231 -13.29 -2.02 12.95
C PHE A 231 -12.10 -1.43 13.70
N LEU A 232 -11.12 -2.25 14.02
CA LEU A 232 -9.90 -1.86 14.73
C LEU A 232 -8.71 -1.92 13.77
N ASN A 233 -7.97 -0.83 13.62
CA ASN A 233 -6.80 -0.76 12.76
C ASN A 233 -5.53 -0.49 13.58
N PHE A 234 -4.54 -1.39 13.48
CA PHE A 234 -3.27 -1.29 14.20
C PHE A 234 -2.10 -1.18 13.24
N GLY A 235 -1.55 0.02 13.04
CA GLY A 235 -0.35 0.25 12.26
C GLY A 235 -0.46 -0.09 10.76
N SER A 236 -1.67 -0.21 10.20
CA SER A 236 -1.89 -0.28 8.76
C SER A 236 -2.25 1.11 8.23
N ALA A 237 -1.26 1.83 7.70
CA ALA A 237 -1.45 3.24 7.33
C ALA A 237 -2.28 3.43 6.05
N ILE A 238 -2.30 2.47 5.13
CA ILE A 238 -2.96 2.56 3.82
C ILE A 238 -3.91 1.39 3.58
N SER A 239 -3.41 0.15 3.55
CA SER A 239 -4.19 -1.02 3.10
C SER A 239 -5.45 -1.23 3.94
N GLY A 240 -5.34 -1.26 5.27
CA GLY A 240 -6.49 -1.47 6.16
C GLY A 240 -7.59 -0.43 5.97
N PRO A 241 -7.28 0.88 6.07
CA PRO A 241 -8.28 1.93 5.86
C PRO A 241 -8.91 1.93 4.46
N GLU A 242 -8.13 1.67 3.41
CA GLU A 242 -8.66 1.67 2.04
C GLU A 242 -9.52 0.43 1.75
N ILE A 243 -9.12 -0.75 2.22
CA ILE A 243 -9.90 -1.99 2.08
C ILE A 243 -11.23 -1.87 2.81
N PHE A 244 -11.20 -1.38 4.06
CA PHE A 244 -12.44 -1.12 4.82
C PHE A 244 -13.37 -0.17 4.06
N LEU A 245 -12.83 0.93 3.53
CA LEU A 245 -13.62 1.91 2.78
C LEU A 245 -14.27 1.29 1.53
N LYS A 246 -13.53 0.46 0.77
CA LYS A 246 -14.06 -0.20 -0.44
C LYS A 246 -15.13 -1.21 -0.06
N ALA A 247 -14.91 -2.00 0.97
CA ALA A 247 -15.92 -2.93 1.49
C ALA A 247 -17.17 -2.21 1.99
N ALA A 248 -17.01 -1.11 2.74
CA ALA A 248 -18.13 -0.28 3.20
C ALA A 248 -18.90 0.37 2.04
N SER A 249 -18.19 0.81 0.99
CA SER A 249 -18.81 1.36 -0.21
C SER A 249 -19.66 0.32 -0.95
N ILE A 250 -19.17 -0.91 -1.12
CA ILE A 250 -19.94 -2.02 -1.68
C ILE A 250 -21.21 -2.24 -0.85
N CYS A 251 -21.09 -2.34 0.48
CA CYS A 251 -22.21 -2.54 1.38
C CYS A 251 -23.27 -1.41 1.26
N ARG A 252 -22.82 -0.17 1.19
CA ARG A 252 -23.71 0.99 0.99
C ARG A 252 -24.41 0.95 -0.37
N ASN A 253 -23.71 0.55 -1.43
CA ASN A 253 -24.26 0.38 -2.76
C ASN A 253 -25.36 -0.70 -2.80
N GLU A 254 -25.19 -1.78 -2.05
CA GLU A 254 -26.17 -2.84 -1.89
C GLU A 254 -27.29 -2.49 -0.89
N GLY A 255 -27.33 -1.27 -0.37
CA GLY A 255 -28.40 -0.75 0.49
C GLY A 255 -28.29 -1.13 1.97
N LEU A 256 -27.15 -1.66 2.42
CA LEU A 256 -26.96 -2.02 3.83
C LEU A 256 -26.82 -0.78 4.73
N PRO A 257 -27.44 -0.78 5.91
CA PRO A 257 -27.34 0.34 6.86
C PRO A 257 -26.01 0.31 7.60
N MET A 258 -25.10 1.23 7.24
CA MET A 258 -23.73 1.33 7.77
C MET A 258 -23.57 2.47 8.79
N SER A 259 -24.67 3.07 9.28
CA SER A 259 -24.63 4.27 10.13
C SER A 259 -24.19 4.04 11.59
N SER A 260 -24.21 2.80 12.08
CA SER A 260 -23.87 2.49 13.47
C SER A 260 -22.50 1.82 13.62
N ILE A 261 -21.66 1.92 12.60
CA ILE A 261 -20.31 1.33 12.63
C ILE A 261 -19.37 2.20 13.44
N VAL A 262 -18.53 1.55 14.22
CA VAL A 262 -17.42 2.19 14.95
C VAL A 262 -16.10 1.78 14.31
N ALA A 263 -15.20 2.73 14.09
CA ALA A 263 -13.82 2.46 13.67
C ALA A 263 -12.83 3.09 14.63
N ALA A 264 -11.72 2.41 14.89
CA ALA A 264 -10.63 2.95 15.71
C ALA A 264 -9.28 2.68 15.06
N ASN A 265 -8.43 3.70 15.03
CA ASN A 265 -7.05 3.60 14.56
C ASN A 265 -6.07 3.74 15.72
N PHE A 266 -5.09 2.86 15.76
CA PHE A 266 -3.98 2.88 16.71
C PHE A 266 -2.67 2.99 15.94
N ASP A 267 -1.97 4.12 16.09
CA ASP A 267 -0.75 4.42 15.37
C ASP A 267 0.20 5.28 16.23
N ILE A 268 1.46 5.29 15.85
CA ILE A 268 2.47 6.17 16.43
C ILE A 268 2.48 7.56 15.77
N VAL A 269 1.79 7.75 14.65
CA VAL A 269 1.69 9.04 13.99
C VAL A 269 0.80 9.97 14.82
N PRO A 270 1.30 11.17 15.22
CA PRO A 270 0.57 12.08 16.09
C PRO A 270 -0.49 12.88 15.33
N VAL A 271 -1.58 12.22 14.98
CA VAL A 271 -2.76 12.85 14.34
C VAL A 271 -3.94 12.72 15.30
N TYR A 272 -4.55 13.84 15.65
CA TYR A 272 -5.64 13.89 16.62
C TYR A 272 -7.01 13.96 15.94
N ALA A 273 -8.03 13.40 16.61
CA ALA A 273 -9.40 13.38 16.12
C ALA A 273 -10.12 14.72 16.23
N ASP A 274 -9.64 15.63 17.10
CA ASP A 274 -10.28 16.91 17.35
C ASP A 274 -10.31 17.76 16.07
N HIS A 275 -11.50 18.28 15.78
CA HIS A 275 -11.73 19.20 14.67
C HIS A 275 -10.95 20.50 14.88
N VAL A 276 -9.74 20.54 14.39
CA VAL A 276 -9.09 21.80 14.09
C VAL A 276 -9.72 22.28 12.78
N PRO A 277 -10.34 23.47 12.73
CA PRO A 277 -11.02 23.98 11.52
C PRO A 277 -10.12 24.10 10.30
N GLU A 278 -8.81 24.06 10.49
CA GLU A 278 -7.78 24.05 9.46
C GLU A 278 -7.02 22.73 9.51
N THR A 279 -7.57 21.70 8.83
CA THR A 279 -6.84 20.46 8.58
C THR A 279 -5.58 20.79 7.79
N THR A 280 -4.42 20.43 8.32
CA THR A 280 -3.18 20.57 7.55
C THR A 280 -3.22 19.64 6.34
N VAL A 281 -2.52 19.99 5.26
CA VAL A 281 -2.48 19.16 4.04
C VAL A 281 -2.05 17.73 4.35
N SER A 282 -1.09 17.56 5.27
CA SER A 282 -0.62 16.23 5.71
C SER A 282 -1.70 15.41 6.40
N GLU A 283 -2.54 16.01 7.21
CA GLU A 283 -3.66 15.32 7.89
C GLU A 283 -4.74 14.88 6.90
N TYR A 284 -5.03 15.68 5.88
CA TYR A 284 -5.97 15.33 4.82
C TYR A 284 -5.53 14.05 4.09
N TYR A 285 -4.22 13.87 3.85
CA TYR A 285 -3.70 12.68 3.17
C TYR A 285 -3.48 11.48 4.10
N TYR A 286 -3.57 11.64 5.42
CA TYR A 286 -3.49 10.53 6.36
C TYR A 286 -4.74 9.66 6.30
N ARG A 287 -4.62 8.49 5.66
CA ARG A 287 -5.75 7.61 5.31
C ARG A 287 -6.63 7.19 6.49
N PRO A 288 -6.08 6.84 7.69
CA PRO A 288 -6.94 6.51 8.82
C PRO A 288 -7.86 7.66 9.24
N ARG A 289 -7.38 8.91 9.30
CA ARG A 289 -8.24 10.06 9.59
C ARG A 289 -9.32 10.23 8.53
N ARG A 290 -8.92 10.29 7.26
CA ARG A 290 -9.85 10.49 6.13
C ARG A 290 -10.94 9.42 6.07
N ASN A 291 -10.59 8.15 6.29
CA ASN A 291 -11.54 7.05 6.11
C ASN A 291 -12.36 6.75 7.37
N PHE A 292 -11.75 6.85 8.57
CA PHE A 292 -12.44 6.50 9.82
C PHE A 292 -13.12 7.68 10.50
N ILE A 293 -12.62 8.91 10.33
CA ILE A 293 -13.25 10.10 10.90
C ILE A 293 -14.13 10.78 9.86
N ASP A 294 -13.54 11.27 8.75
CA ASP A 294 -14.25 12.15 7.84
C ASP A 294 -15.31 11.39 7.03
N ARG A 295 -14.96 10.28 6.36
CA ARG A 295 -15.86 9.53 5.50
C ARG A 295 -16.85 8.68 6.27
N LEU A 296 -16.40 8.01 7.34
CA LEU A 296 -17.30 7.23 8.18
C LEU A 296 -18.32 8.12 8.87
N GLY A 297 -17.91 9.34 9.31
CA GLY A 297 -18.81 10.34 9.86
C GLY A 297 -19.94 10.77 8.92
N GLN A 298 -19.66 10.84 7.60
CA GLN A 298 -20.68 11.19 6.58
C GLN A 298 -21.84 10.18 6.51
N ILE A 299 -21.61 8.95 6.90
CA ILE A 299 -22.66 7.90 6.94
C ILE A 299 -23.23 7.66 8.35
N GLY A 300 -22.88 8.51 9.32
CA GLY A 300 -23.37 8.42 10.70
C GLY A 300 -22.58 7.44 11.58
N GLY A 301 -21.47 6.91 11.12
CA GLY A 301 -20.56 6.10 11.92
C GLY A 301 -19.67 6.95 12.84
N LYS A 302 -18.99 6.30 13.79
CA LYS A 302 -18.11 6.96 14.76
C LYS A 302 -16.67 6.48 14.61
N GLY A 303 -15.74 7.42 14.56
CA GLY A 303 -14.31 7.13 14.45
C GLY A 303 -13.51 7.59 15.65
N TYR A 304 -12.44 6.86 15.96
CA TYR A 304 -11.47 7.20 16.99
C TYR A 304 -10.04 7.10 16.45
N LEU A 305 -9.16 8.00 16.90
CA LEU A 305 -7.72 7.96 16.63
C LEU A 305 -6.99 7.91 17.96
N PHE A 306 -6.19 6.87 18.18
CA PHE A 306 -5.36 6.70 19.36
C PHE A 306 -3.89 6.71 19.00
N HIS A 307 -3.14 7.56 19.69
CA HIS A 307 -1.69 7.65 19.52
C HIS A 307 -0.98 6.79 20.57
N GLY A 308 -0.05 5.95 20.14
CA GLY A 308 0.78 5.17 21.05
C GLY A 308 1.41 3.93 20.44
N LEU A 309 2.41 3.40 21.12
CA LEU A 309 3.07 2.16 20.73
C LEU A 309 2.14 0.96 20.90
N HIS A 310 2.23 -0.01 20.00
CA HIS A 310 1.42 -1.25 20.07
C HIS A 310 1.64 -2.03 21.36
N GLN A 311 2.86 -1.99 21.91
CA GLN A 311 3.21 -2.61 23.18
C GLN A 311 2.49 -1.97 24.39
N VAL A 312 1.90 -0.78 24.20
CA VAL A 312 1.09 -0.08 25.20
C VAL A 312 -0.39 -0.28 24.92
N THR A 313 -0.82 0.02 23.68
CA THR A 313 -2.23 0.10 23.32
C THR A 313 -2.91 -1.28 23.29
N ILE A 314 -2.24 -2.31 22.78
CA ILE A 314 -2.81 -3.65 22.63
C ILE A 314 -3.03 -4.34 23.98
N PRO A 315 -2.04 -4.39 24.92
CA PRO A 315 -2.28 -4.91 26.26
C PRO A 315 -3.40 -4.19 27.00
N GLN A 316 -3.41 -2.85 26.97
CA GLN A 316 -4.45 -2.04 27.59
C GLN A 316 -5.84 -2.37 27.05
N LEU A 317 -5.97 -2.49 25.72
CA LEU A 317 -7.25 -2.84 25.12
C LEU A 317 -7.74 -4.22 25.58
N PHE A 318 -6.89 -5.23 25.54
CA PHE A 318 -7.23 -6.59 25.96
C PHE A 318 -7.69 -6.66 27.41
N HIS A 319 -6.87 -6.15 28.32
CA HIS A 319 -7.15 -6.29 29.75
C HIS A 319 -8.38 -5.49 30.17
N ARG A 320 -8.56 -4.27 29.65
CA ARG A 320 -9.72 -3.45 29.96
C ARG A 320 -11.03 -4.02 29.38
N ILE A 321 -10.99 -4.67 28.22
CA ILE A 321 -12.15 -5.40 27.72
C ILE A 321 -12.50 -6.55 28.66
N LEU A 322 -11.52 -7.32 29.16
CA LEU A 322 -11.79 -8.42 30.09
C LEU A 322 -12.29 -7.92 31.45
N GLU A 323 -11.76 -6.83 31.99
CA GLU A 323 -12.27 -6.19 33.20
C GLU A 323 -13.74 -5.76 33.01
N ARG A 324 -14.02 -5.00 31.94
CA ARG A 324 -15.37 -4.50 31.66
C ARG A 324 -16.37 -5.62 31.41
N LYS A 325 -15.94 -6.66 30.69
CA LYS A 325 -16.73 -7.88 30.46
C LYS A 325 -17.10 -8.55 31.79
N ARG A 326 -16.17 -8.59 32.76
CA ARG A 326 -16.38 -9.18 34.08
C ARG A 326 -17.34 -8.32 34.92
N GLU A 327 -17.16 -6.99 34.93
CA GLU A 327 -18.04 -6.06 35.63
C GLU A 327 -19.51 -6.20 35.19
N LEU A 328 -19.72 -6.35 33.89
CA LEU A 328 -21.06 -6.49 33.29
C LEU A 328 -21.62 -7.92 33.36
N GLY A 329 -20.83 -8.91 33.80
CA GLY A 329 -21.21 -10.31 33.68
C GLY A 329 -21.48 -10.76 32.25
N ALA A 330 -20.82 -10.11 31.26
CA ALA A 330 -21.13 -10.29 29.86
C ALA A 330 -20.61 -11.62 29.32
N VAL A 331 -21.46 -12.34 28.59
CA VAL A 331 -21.13 -13.57 27.87
C VAL A 331 -21.37 -13.33 26.39
N PHE A 332 -20.33 -13.39 25.58
CA PHE A 332 -20.46 -13.19 24.16
C PHE A 332 -21.12 -14.41 23.49
N PRO A 333 -22.15 -14.19 22.65
CA PRO A 333 -22.70 -15.27 21.84
C PRO A 333 -21.66 -15.76 20.83
N PRO A 334 -21.73 -17.05 20.42
CA PRO A 334 -20.93 -17.53 19.30
C PRO A 334 -21.17 -16.66 18.07
N TYR A 335 -20.09 -16.22 17.42
CA TYR A 335 -20.23 -15.46 16.18
C TYR A 335 -20.63 -16.40 15.05
N LYS A 336 -21.77 -16.11 14.42
CA LYS A 336 -22.25 -16.85 13.25
C LYS A 336 -22.08 -15.97 12.02
N ARG A 337 -21.25 -16.41 11.09
CA ARG A 337 -21.17 -15.76 9.78
C ARG A 337 -22.49 -15.92 9.05
N MET A 338 -22.94 -14.84 8.41
CA MET A 338 -24.09 -14.88 7.50
C MET A 338 -23.71 -15.63 6.21
N GLU A 339 -24.71 -16.13 5.48
CA GLU A 339 -24.49 -16.66 4.14
C GLU A 339 -23.91 -15.58 3.22
N ARG A 340 -23.08 -16.01 2.24
CA ARG A 340 -22.33 -15.10 1.37
C ARG A 340 -23.24 -14.06 0.72
N LEU A 341 -22.79 -12.79 0.73
CA LEU A 341 -23.32 -11.76 -0.17
C LEU A 341 -23.18 -12.24 -1.62
N SER A 342 -24.24 -12.12 -2.40
CA SER A 342 -24.14 -12.39 -3.83
C SER A 342 -23.44 -11.19 -4.49
N HIS A 343 -22.24 -11.38 -5.01
CA HIS A 343 -21.47 -10.33 -5.69
C HIS A 343 -22.12 -9.73 -6.95
N GLY A 344 -23.38 -10.09 -7.28
CA GLY A 344 -24.07 -9.72 -8.51
C GLY A 344 -25.01 -8.52 -8.43
N ASN A 345 -25.22 -7.91 -7.27
CA ASN A 345 -26.25 -6.88 -7.09
C ASN A 345 -25.71 -5.44 -7.05
N ARG A 346 -24.45 -5.22 -7.43
CA ARG A 346 -23.87 -3.87 -7.43
C ARG A 346 -24.50 -2.99 -8.50
N THR A 347 -24.99 -1.83 -8.10
CA THR A 347 -25.53 -0.83 -9.01
C THR A 347 -24.39 0.04 -9.51
N LEU A 348 -24.14 0.02 -10.82
CA LEU A 348 -23.18 0.89 -11.49
C LEU A 348 -23.88 2.13 -12.04
N TYR A 349 -23.19 3.26 -11.96
CA TYR A 349 -23.70 4.55 -12.40
C TYR A 349 -22.93 5.05 -13.62
N PRO A 350 -23.58 5.72 -14.58
CA PRO A 350 -22.90 6.33 -15.72
C PRO A 350 -21.86 7.37 -15.27
N ILE A 351 -20.67 7.36 -15.86
CA ILE A 351 -19.61 8.32 -15.54
C ILE A 351 -20.04 9.77 -15.83
N ALA A 352 -20.96 9.98 -16.73
CA ALA A 352 -21.53 11.29 -17.07
C ALA A 352 -22.27 11.95 -15.88
N GLU A 353 -22.68 11.18 -14.87
CA GLU A 353 -23.31 11.68 -13.64
C GLU A 353 -22.28 12.11 -12.58
N ARG A 354 -20.99 11.79 -12.77
CA ARG A 354 -19.93 12.13 -11.83
C ARG A 354 -19.40 13.54 -12.06
N LEU A 355 -19.17 14.25 -10.98
CA LEU A 355 -18.36 15.47 -10.98
C LEU A 355 -16.91 15.11 -10.64
N GLY A 356 -16.01 15.28 -11.59
CA GLY A 356 -14.57 15.10 -11.39
C GLY A 356 -13.96 16.31 -10.69
N ALA A 357 -13.09 16.07 -9.72
CA ALA A 357 -12.34 17.13 -9.05
C ALA A 357 -11.25 17.73 -9.96
N LEU A 358 -10.69 16.94 -10.87
CA LEU A 358 -9.75 17.37 -11.89
C LEU A 358 -10.34 17.12 -13.30
N THR A 359 -10.25 18.14 -14.17
CA THR A 359 -10.70 18.05 -15.57
C THR A 359 -9.61 18.50 -16.53
N VAL A 360 -9.68 18.04 -17.79
CA VAL A 360 -8.74 18.48 -18.84
C VAL A 360 -8.81 19.99 -19.12
N GLU A 361 -9.97 20.63 -18.88
CA GLU A 361 -10.10 22.08 -19.01
C GLU A 361 -9.31 22.83 -17.92
N MET A 362 -9.15 22.24 -16.75
CA MET A 362 -8.26 22.77 -15.70
C MET A 362 -6.79 22.59 -16.10
N LEU A 363 -6.42 21.42 -16.66
CA LEU A 363 -5.07 21.15 -17.16
C LEU A 363 -4.64 22.11 -18.28
N LYS A 364 -5.55 22.46 -19.17
CA LYS A 364 -5.30 23.46 -20.24
C LYS A 364 -5.02 24.86 -19.71
N LYS A 365 -5.50 25.18 -18.51
CA LYS A 365 -5.33 26.47 -17.84
C LYS A 365 -4.14 26.49 -16.88
N GLN A 366 -3.30 25.47 -16.92
CA GLN A 366 -2.14 25.36 -16.02
C GLN A 366 -1.30 26.65 -16.08
N LEU A 367 -1.06 27.23 -14.90
CA LEU A 367 -0.27 28.44 -14.78
C LEU A 367 1.20 28.13 -15.03
N PRO A 368 1.94 29.07 -15.66
CA PRO A 368 3.38 28.89 -15.80
C PRO A 368 4.03 28.78 -14.42
N TYR A 369 5.14 28.01 -14.38
CA TYR A 369 5.94 27.88 -13.17
C TYR A 369 6.20 29.27 -12.53
N ARG A 370 5.93 29.35 -11.24
CA ARG A 370 6.32 30.50 -10.41
C ARG A 370 7.41 30.00 -9.45
N GLU A 371 8.42 30.83 -9.21
CA GLU A 371 9.37 30.55 -8.14
C GLU A 371 8.63 30.43 -6.82
N PHE A 372 8.65 29.24 -6.23
CA PHE A 372 8.14 28.99 -4.90
C PHE A 372 9.33 28.80 -3.98
N ASN A 373 9.34 29.47 -2.84
CA ASN A 373 10.39 29.34 -1.82
C ASN A 373 10.19 28.07 -0.96
N TRP A 374 10.00 26.92 -1.64
CA TRP A 374 9.76 25.63 -0.97
C TRP A 374 11.05 24.86 -0.64
N LEU A 375 12.14 25.13 -1.36
CA LEU A 375 13.43 24.44 -1.17
C LEU A 375 14.16 24.87 0.12
N GLY A 376 14.03 26.12 0.52
CA GLY A 376 14.73 26.65 1.70
C GLY A 376 16.23 26.38 1.66
N SER A 377 16.78 25.73 2.68
CA SER A 377 18.20 25.37 2.77
C SER A 377 18.61 24.18 1.87
N ARG A 378 17.69 23.58 1.11
CA ARG A 378 17.93 22.36 0.29
C ARG A 378 18.20 22.68 -1.19
N GLU A 379 18.36 23.93 -1.55
CA GLU A 379 18.59 24.35 -2.95
C GLU A 379 19.79 23.63 -3.57
N GLY A 380 20.91 23.54 -2.87
CA GLY A 380 22.09 22.81 -3.36
C GLY A 380 21.91 21.30 -3.51
N GLU A 381 21.00 20.67 -2.74
CA GLU A 381 20.63 19.26 -2.91
C GLU A 381 19.75 19.08 -4.17
N PHE A 382 18.85 20.02 -4.41
CA PHE A 382 18.01 20.04 -5.59
C PHE A 382 18.85 20.23 -6.87
N ASP A 383 19.79 21.16 -6.88
CA ASP A 383 20.70 21.36 -8.02
C ASP A 383 21.55 20.12 -8.32
N ARG A 384 21.99 19.39 -7.28
CA ARG A 384 22.67 18.10 -7.47
C ARG A 384 21.74 17.08 -8.11
N LEU A 385 20.51 16.96 -7.65
CA LEU A 385 19.52 16.05 -8.26
C LEU A 385 19.28 16.38 -9.74
N ILE A 386 19.09 17.65 -10.09
CA ILE A 386 18.91 18.10 -11.48
C ILE A 386 20.14 17.71 -12.32
N SER A 387 21.34 17.97 -11.81
CA SER A 387 22.60 17.59 -12.49
C SER A 387 22.71 16.07 -12.70
N ARG A 388 22.26 15.25 -11.74
CA ARG A 388 22.23 13.78 -11.86
C ARG A 388 21.24 13.31 -12.93
N ILE A 389 20.05 13.93 -13.02
CA ILE A 389 19.07 13.63 -14.07
C ILE A 389 19.65 13.95 -15.45
N GLN A 390 20.28 15.11 -15.61
CA GLN A 390 20.92 15.51 -16.87
C GLN A 390 22.08 14.56 -17.24
N ALA A 391 22.90 14.19 -16.26
CA ALA A 391 24.01 13.26 -16.47
C ALA A 391 23.51 11.86 -16.89
N ALA A 392 22.48 11.34 -16.24
CA ALA A 392 21.86 10.07 -16.61
C ALA A 392 21.30 10.12 -18.04
N ARG A 393 20.55 11.18 -18.39
CA ARG A 393 20.06 11.39 -19.77
C ARG A 393 21.20 11.40 -20.79
N ASN A 394 22.27 12.16 -20.53
CA ASN A 394 23.40 12.33 -21.46
C ASN A 394 24.22 11.05 -21.65
N SER A 395 24.30 10.19 -20.61
CA SER A 395 24.97 8.89 -20.67
C SER A 395 24.10 7.74 -21.19
N GLY A 396 22.81 7.98 -21.47
CA GLY A 396 21.84 6.93 -21.80
C GLY A 396 21.44 6.06 -20.61
N GLY A 397 21.69 6.53 -19.38
CA GLY A 397 21.26 5.88 -18.14
C GLY A 397 19.78 6.04 -17.87
N HIS A 398 19.27 5.32 -16.85
CA HIS A 398 17.86 5.33 -16.51
C HIS A 398 17.49 6.43 -15.50
N VAL A 399 16.34 7.04 -15.74
CA VAL A 399 15.63 7.90 -14.80
C VAL A 399 14.23 7.31 -14.59
N ILE A 400 13.98 6.77 -13.41
CA ILE A 400 12.72 6.14 -13.03
C ILE A 400 11.93 7.12 -12.16
N LEU A 401 10.69 7.43 -12.54
CA LEU A 401 9.75 8.13 -11.67
C LEU A 401 8.69 7.16 -11.15
N SER A 402 8.48 7.18 -9.83
CA SER A 402 7.41 6.43 -9.15
C SER A 402 6.37 7.40 -8.61
N LEU A 403 5.11 7.24 -9.01
CA LEU A 403 4.02 8.17 -8.70
C LEU A 403 2.91 7.49 -7.89
N GLY A 404 2.47 8.14 -6.82
CA GLY A 404 1.19 7.84 -6.16
C GLY A 404 0.01 8.46 -6.91
N GLY A 405 -1.22 7.97 -6.65
CA GLY A 405 -2.43 8.47 -7.33
C GLY A 405 -2.65 9.98 -7.16
N ASN A 406 -2.36 10.53 -6.00
CA ASN A 406 -2.54 11.96 -5.74
C ASN A 406 -1.71 12.88 -6.66
N VAL A 407 -0.66 12.36 -7.29
CA VAL A 407 0.16 13.12 -8.26
C VAL A 407 -0.66 13.46 -9.51
N ILE A 408 -1.47 12.51 -9.98
CA ILE A 408 -2.37 12.78 -11.11
C ILE A 408 -3.40 13.84 -10.71
N GLY A 409 -4.02 13.66 -9.53
CA GLY A 409 -5.04 14.58 -9.00
C GLY A 409 -4.52 16.01 -8.76
N SER A 410 -3.22 16.20 -8.55
CA SER A 410 -2.62 17.55 -8.42
C SER A 410 -2.48 18.31 -9.74
N GLY A 411 -2.85 17.69 -10.87
CA GLY A 411 -2.94 18.37 -12.18
C GLY A 411 -1.60 18.57 -12.91
N VAL A 412 -0.54 17.87 -12.50
CA VAL A 412 0.83 18.02 -13.05
C VAL A 412 1.13 17.12 -14.26
N SER A 413 0.15 16.40 -14.77
CA SER A 413 0.32 15.54 -15.95
C SER A 413 0.98 16.24 -17.14
N PRO A 414 0.65 17.51 -17.50
CA PRO A 414 1.31 18.19 -18.60
C PRO A 414 2.82 18.38 -18.42
N ASP A 415 3.30 18.64 -17.19
CA ASP A 415 4.72 18.78 -16.89
C ASP A 415 5.45 17.43 -17.00
N LEU A 416 4.84 16.38 -16.47
CA LEU A 416 5.37 15.02 -16.57
C LEU A 416 5.40 14.53 -18.04
N ILE A 417 4.36 14.80 -18.82
CA ILE A 417 4.33 14.51 -20.27
C ILE A 417 5.47 15.23 -20.97
N ALA A 418 5.70 16.50 -20.67
CA ALA A 418 6.81 17.26 -21.27
C ALA A 418 8.18 16.62 -20.93
N LEU A 419 8.40 16.19 -19.69
CA LEU A 419 9.62 15.51 -19.28
C LEU A 419 9.80 14.15 -19.98
N ILE A 420 8.72 13.38 -20.17
CA ILE A 420 8.73 12.14 -20.94
C ILE A 420 9.09 12.44 -22.42
N GLU A 421 8.42 13.39 -23.03
CA GLU A 421 8.62 13.78 -24.45
C GLU A 421 10.05 14.27 -24.72
N GLN A 422 10.65 14.98 -23.77
CA GLN A 422 12.03 15.46 -23.84
C GLN A 422 13.07 14.36 -23.50
N GLY A 423 12.60 13.18 -23.05
CA GLY A 423 13.48 12.04 -22.75
C GLY A 423 14.23 12.16 -21.43
N PHE A 424 13.76 12.98 -20.47
CA PHE A 424 14.30 13.00 -19.12
C PHE A 424 13.80 11.82 -18.30
N ILE A 425 12.62 11.29 -18.57
CA ILE A 425 12.05 10.12 -17.93
C ILE A 425 12.19 8.93 -18.86
N THR A 426 12.74 7.83 -18.38
CA THR A 426 12.96 6.59 -19.15
C THR A 426 12.12 5.43 -18.69
N HIS A 427 11.50 5.52 -17.51
CA HIS A 427 10.55 4.56 -16.96
C HIS A 427 9.59 5.28 -16.01
N LEU A 428 8.30 5.04 -16.16
CA LEU A 428 7.27 5.53 -15.26
C LEU A 428 6.67 4.35 -14.48
N ALA A 429 6.64 4.43 -13.15
CA ALA A 429 6.00 3.45 -12.28
C ALA A 429 4.81 4.09 -11.57
N LEU A 430 3.63 3.52 -11.71
CA LEU A 430 2.38 3.99 -11.10
C LEU A 430 1.88 2.99 -10.07
N ASN A 431 1.11 3.45 -9.09
CA ASN A 431 0.21 2.56 -8.37
C ASN A 431 -1.11 2.38 -9.13
N GLY A 432 -1.98 1.47 -8.68
CA GLY A 432 -3.25 1.21 -9.36
C GLY A 432 -4.15 2.44 -9.48
N ALA A 433 -4.23 3.25 -8.41
CA ALA A 433 -5.01 4.48 -8.44
C ALA A 433 -4.50 5.49 -9.47
N GLY A 434 -3.17 5.66 -9.59
CA GLY A 434 -2.58 6.55 -10.59
C GLY A 434 -2.87 6.12 -12.02
N ALA A 435 -2.73 4.82 -12.31
CA ALA A 435 -3.04 4.28 -13.64
C ALA A 435 -4.53 4.44 -13.98
N PHE A 436 -5.42 4.23 -13.00
CA PHE A 436 -6.85 4.40 -13.18
C PHE A 436 -7.24 5.85 -13.42
N GLN A 437 -6.70 6.80 -12.65
CA GLN A 437 -6.95 8.22 -12.84
C GLN A 437 -6.45 8.73 -14.20
N ASP A 438 -5.28 8.25 -14.66
CA ASP A 438 -4.74 8.59 -15.97
C ASP A 438 -5.61 8.05 -17.10
N LEU A 439 -6.14 6.81 -16.97
CA LEU A 439 -7.10 6.23 -17.90
C LEU A 439 -8.39 7.06 -17.96
N GLU A 440 -8.93 7.48 -16.80
CA GLU A 440 -10.12 8.32 -16.73
C GLU A 440 -9.93 9.66 -17.43
N LEU A 441 -8.79 10.33 -17.21
CA LEU A 441 -8.44 11.57 -17.92
C LEU A 441 -8.40 11.35 -19.42
N ALA A 442 -7.78 10.25 -19.87
CA ALA A 442 -7.66 9.95 -21.31
C ALA A 442 -9.01 9.69 -21.97
N ALA A 443 -9.91 8.96 -21.30
CA ALA A 443 -11.19 8.53 -21.87
C ALA A 443 -12.31 9.56 -21.65
N PHE A 444 -12.41 10.13 -20.46
CA PHE A 444 -13.56 10.94 -20.04
C PHE A 444 -13.24 12.42 -19.79
N GLY A 445 -11.98 12.82 -19.88
CA GLY A 445 -11.53 14.19 -19.65
C GLY A 445 -11.70 14.69 -18.21
N GLN A 446 -11.95 13.79 -17.28
CA GLN A 446 -12.10 14.09 -15.85
C GLN A 446 -11.64 12.91 -15.00
N THR A 447 -11.15 13.19 -13.81
CA THR A 447 -10.81 12.18 -12.80
C THR A 447 -11.02 12.72 -11.39
N GLU A 448 -10.83 11.84 -10.39
CA GLU A 448 -11.16 12.04 -8.99
C GLU A 448 -12.63 12.39 -8.73
N GLU A 449 -13.16 11.86 -7.68
CA GLU A 449 -14.55 12.05 -7.30
C GLU A 449 -14.67 13.23 -6.32
N LEU A 450 -15.33 14.31 -6.78
CA LEU A 450 -15.53 15.52 -5.96
C LEU A 450 -16.64 15.36 -4.93
N ASP A 451 -17.54 14.38 -5.11
CA ASP A 451 -18.73 14.22 -4.28
C ASP A 451 -18.38 13.73 -2.88
N SER A 452 -18.47 14.62 -1.88
CA SER A 452 -18.31 14.28 -0.47
C SER A 452 -19.42 13.34 0.06
N GLY A 453 -20.56 13.25 -0.62
CA GLY A 453 -21.71 12.37 -0.29
C GLY A 453 -21.68 11.01 -0.98
N ALA A 454 -20.72 10.72 -1.84
CA ALA A 454 -20.71 9.52 -2.66
C ALA A 454 -20.76 8.22 -1.84
N LEU A 455 -20.06 8.15 -0.71
CA LEU A 455 -20.15 7.00 0.20
C LEU A 455 -21.53 6.87 0.82
N ALA A 456 -22.15 7.97 1.25
CA ALA A 456 -23.48 7.95 1.85
C ALA A 456 -24.55 7.48 0.86
N ASN A 457 -24.40 7.82 -0.41
CA ASN A 457 -25.32 7.47 -1.50
C ASN A 457 -25.00 6.11 -2.15
N GLY A 458 -23.95 5.39 -1.69
CA GLY A 458 -23.52 4.12 -2.27
C GLY A 458 -22.95 4.24 -3.69
N ARG A 459 -22.43 5.40 -4.05
CA ARG A 459 -21.87 5.68 -5.39
C ARG A 459 -20.34 5.69 -5.43
N LEU A 460 -19.66 5.75 -4.29
CA LEU A 460 -18.21 5.89 -4.22
C LEU A 460 -17.49 4.78 -5.01
N GLY A 461 -16.86 5.15 -6.11
CA GLY A 461 -16.15 4.22 -7.00
C GLY A 461 -17.03 3.28 -7.83
N MET A 462 -18.35 3.49 -7.87
CA MET A 462 -19.32 2.65 -8.60
C MET A 462 -19.63 3.18 -10.00
N TRP A 463 -18.59 3.60 -10.73
CA TRP A 463 -18.72 4.17 -12.07
C TRP A 463 -18.53 3.09 -13.14
N LYS A 464 -19.52 2.97 -14.02
CA LYS A 464 -19.64 1.87 -14.98
C LYS A 464 -18.51 1.87 -16.00
N GLU A 465 -18.43 2.89 -16.82
CA GLU A 465 -17.59 2.91 -18.02
C GLU A 465 -16.07 2.86 -17.69
N PRO A 466 -15.56 3.55 -16.65
CA PRO A 466 -14.14 3.43 -16.30
C PRO A 466 -13.74 2.02 -15.88
N GLY A 467 -14.60 1.32 -15.12
CA GLY A 467 -14.36 -0.06 -14.71
C GLY A 467 -14.39 -1.02 -15.89
N GLU A 468 -15.46 -0.97 -16.71
CA GLU A 468 -15.59 -1.80 -17.94
C GLU A 468 -14.36 -1.62 -18.84
N LEU A 469 -13.97 -0.37 -19.09
CA LEU A 469 -12.86 -0.05 -19.99
C LEU A 469 -11.53 -0.59 -19.48
N LEU A 470 -11.25 -0.43 -18.18
CA LEU A 470 -10.00 -0.91 -17.59
C LEU A 470 -9.94 -2.45 -17.59
N HIS A 471 -11.01 -3.11 -17.15
CA HIS A 471 -11.02 -4.57 -17.06
C HIS A 471 -10.92 -5.22 -18.44
N LEU A 472 -11.61 -4.69 -19.45
CA LEU A 472 -11.50 -5.14 -20.83
C LEU A 472 -10.07 -4.99 -21.36
N ALA A 473 -9.46 -3.82 -21.16
CA ALA A 473 -8.08 -3.57 -21.60
C ALA A 473 -7.08 -4.55 -20.95
N LEU A 474 -7.25 -4.84 -19.65
CA LEU A 474 -6.39 -5.78 -18.93
C LEU A 474 -6.60 -7.22 -19.41
N GLU A 475 -7.83 -7.66 -19.60
CA GLU A 475 -8.12 -9.01 -20.06
C GLU A 475 -7.51 -9.27 -21.45
N GLU A 476 -7.77 -8.38 -22.39
CA GLU A 476 -7.21 -8.49 -23.74
C GLU A 476 -5.68 -8.44 -23.76
N GLY A 477 -5.08 -7.52 -23.00
CA GLY A 477 -3.63 -7.37 -22.93
C GLY A 477 -2.95 -8.54 -22.23
N TYR A 478 -3.53 -9.02 -21.14
CA TYR A 478 -2.98 -10.17 -20.40
C TYR A 478 -2.89 -11.43 -21.25
N HIS A 479 -3.92 -11.74 -22.04
CA HIS A 479 -3.92 -12.86 -22.97
C HIS A 479 -2.89 -12.73 -24.11
N LYS A 480 -2.46 -11.51 -24.42
CA LYS A 480 -1.35 -11.24 -25.34
C LYS A 480 0.03 -11.30 -24.70
N GLY A 481 0.12 -11.57 -23.39
CA GLY A 481 1.38 -11.61 -22.65
C GLY A 481 1.89 -10.24 -22.21
N LEU A 482 1.04 -9.21 -22.19
CA LEU A 482 1.38 -7.84 -21.78
C LEU A 482 1.30 -7.68 -20.25
N GLY A 483 2.07 -6.74 -19.71
CA GLY A 483 1.93 -6.24 -18.35
C GLY A 483 0.69 -5.34 -18.20
N TYR A 484 0.46 -4.82 -16.99
CA TYR A 484 -0.70 -3.97 -16.71
C TYR A 484 -0.64 -2.65 -17.51
N GLY A 485 0.46 -1.89 -17.37
CA GLY A 485 0.65 -0.65 -18.12
C GLY A 485 0.69 -0.86 -19.62
N GLU A 486 1.39 -1.91 -20.09
CA GLU A 486 1.40 -2.27 -21.52
C GLU A 486 -0.01 -2.59 -22.04
N SER A 487 -0.87 -3.24 -21.26
CA SER A 487 -2.25 -3.58 -21.64
C SER A 487 -3.09 -2.33 -21.88
N LEU A 488 -2.99 -1.35 -20.98
CA LEU A 488 -3.69 -0.07 -21.12
C LEU A 488 -3.20 0.72 -22.35
N ILE A 489 -1.89 0.78 -22.55
CA ILE A 489 -1.29 1.46 -23.72
C ILE A 489 -1.69 0.76 -25.02
N ASP A 490 -1.68 -0.58 -25.07
CA ASP A 490 -2.10 -1.34 -26.26
C ASP A 490 -3.57 -1.09 -26.60
N HIS A 491 -4.43 -1.05 -25.58
CA HIS A 491 -5.85 -0.77 -25.79
C HIS A 491 -6.08 0.67 -26.29
N MET A 492 -5.42 1.68 -25.71
CA MET A 492 -5.47 3.06 -26.18
C MET A 492 -5.04 3.21 -27.64
N ASN A 493 -3.97 2.50 -28.04
CA ASN A 493 -3.47 2.54 -29.42
C ASN A 493 -4.41 1.88 -30.43
N ARG A 494 -5.13 0.83 -30.02
CA ARG A 494 -6.08 0.12 -30.91
C ARG A 494 -7.45 0.78 -31.01
N HIS A 495 -7.84 1.52 -29.98
CA HIS A 495 -9.15 2.15 -29.85
C HIS A 495 -9.05 3.64 -29.51
N PRO A 496 -8.37 4.45 -30.36
CA PRO A 496 -8.15 5.89 -30.07
C PRO A 496 -9.45 6.67 -29.92
N GLU A 497 -10.55 6.20 -30.54
CA GLU A 497 -11.89 6.79 -30.44
C GLU A 497 -12.45 6.75 -28.99
N LEU A 498 -12.03 5.80 -28.16
CA LEU A 498 -12.42 5.69 -26.77
C LEU A 498 -11.62 6.63 -25.85
N TYR A 499 -10.55 7.22 -26.35
CA TYR A 499 -9.61 8.05 -25.57
C TYR A 499 -9.40 9.43 -26.19
N PRO A 500 -10.46 10.24 -26.35
CA PRO A 500 -10.38 11.54 -27.06
C PRO A 500 -9.46 12.56 -26.37
N PHE A 501 -9.13 12.35 -25.08
CA PHE A 501 -8.25 13.22 -24.31
C PHE A 501 -6.88 12.59 -24.02
N SER A 502 -6.47 11.59 -24.79
CA SER A 502 -5.22 10.84 -24.59
C SER A 502 -3.94 11.70 -24.61
N THR A 503 -4.00 12.91 -25.15
CA THR A 503 -2.89 13.86 -25.12
C THR A 503 -2.52 14.32 -23.70
N PHE A 504 -3.43 14.16 -22.73
CA PHE A 504 -3.21 14.46 -21.32
C PHE A 504 -2.84 13.23 -20.49
N SER A 505 -2.66 12.07 -21.13
CA SER A 505 -2.35 10.80 -20.46
C SER A 505 -0.85 10.52 -20.46
N LEU A 506 -0.34 10.15 -19.28
CA LEU A 506 1.02 9.66 -19.06
C LEU A 506 1.24 8.31 -19.71
N LEU A 507 0.25 7.38 -19.59
CA LEU A 507 0.27 6.08 -20.29
C LEU A 507 0.47 6.27 -21.79
N ASN A 508 -0.32 7.15 -22.40
CA ASN A 508 -0.20 7.45 -23.83
C ASN A 508 1.15 8.09 -24.18
N ALA A 509 1.66 9.00 -23.34
CA ALA A 509 2.98 9.62 -23.56
C ALA A 509 4.10 8.56 -23.50
N CYS A 510 4.07 7.65 -22.52
CA CYS A 510 4.99 6.51 -22.43
C CYS A 510 4.91 5.62 -23.69
N GLY A 511 3.70 5.32 -24.14
CA GLY A 511 3.46 4.54 -25.37
C GLY A 511 4.06 5.19 -26.63
N ARG A 512 3.86 6.50 -26.82
CA ARG A 512 4.46 7.26 -27.95
C ARG A 512 6.00 7.26 -27.90
N LYS A 513 6.57 7.41 -26.70
CA LYS A 513 8.04 7.42 -26.53
C LYS A 513 8.66 6.04 -26.50
N GLY A 514 7.83 4.97 -26.37
CA GLY A 514 8.31 3.60 -26.29
C GLY A 514 9.11 3.31 -25.02
N ILE A 515 8.79 4.01 -23.92
CA ILE A 515 9.35 3.74 -22.57
C ILE A 515 8.36 2.91 -21.76
N PRO A 516 8.82 2.08 -20.80
CA PRO A 516 7.93 1.31 -19.96
C PRO A 516 7.12 2.20 -19.02
N CYS A 517 5.84 1.87 -18.89
CA CYS A 517 4.97 2.34 -17.82
C CYS A 517 4.49 1.11 -17.06
N THR A 518 4.89 0.96 -15.81
CA THR A 518 4.54 -0.20 -14.97
C THR A 518 3.57 0.18 -13.87
N VAL A 519 2.67 -0.75 -13.53
CA VAL A 519 1.62 -0.52 -12.52
C VAL A 519 1.72 -1.55 -11.41
N HIS A 520 1.91 -1.08 -10.19
CA HIS A 520 2.07 -1.89 -8.98
C HIS A 520 0.84 -1.72 -8.09
N ILE A 521 -0.06 -2.70 -8.12
CA ILE A 521 -1.35 -2.63 -7.46
C ILE A 521 -1.31 -3.18 -6.03
N THR A 522 -2.22 -2.68 -5.19
CA THR A 522 -2.59 -3.30 -3.91
C THR A 522 -4.00 -3.84 -4.04
N LEU A 523 -4.17 -5.14 -3.84
CA LEU A 523 -5.46 -5.81 -4.06
C LEU A 523 -6.49 -5.41 -3.00
N GLY A 524 -7.66 -4.98 -3.45
CA GLY A 524 -8.77 -4.52 -2.61
C GLY A 524 -8.75 -3.02 -2.26
N THR A 525 -7.72 -2.24 -2.63
CA THR A 525 -7.63 -0.82 -2.24
C THR A 525 -8.14 0.17 -3.28
N ASP A 526 -8.16 -0.20 -4.56
CA ASP A 526 -8.53 0.71 -5.64
C ASP A 526 -10.05 0.68 -5.93
N ASN A 527 -10.61 1.80 -6.40
CA ASN A 527 -12.04 1.89 -6.71
C ASN A 527 -12.49 0.83 -7.72
N ILE A 528 -11.64 0.50 -8.69
CA ILE A 528 -11.94 -0.51 -9.70
C ILE A 528 -12.09 -1.92 -9.15
N HIS A 529 -11.55 -2.20 -7.96
CA HIS A 529 -11.72 -3.51 -7.30
C HIS A 529 -13.16 -3.73 -6.80
N GLN A 530 -13.97 -2.67 -6.78
CA GLN A 530 -15.39 -2.73 -6.45
C GLN A 530 -16.26 -3.09 -7.67
N HIS A 531 -15.71 -3.04 -8.89
CA HIS A 531 -16.46 -3.32 -10.10
C HIS A 531 -16.79 -4.82 -10.21
N PRO A 532 -17.99 -5.22 -10.66
CA PRO A 532 -18.38 -6.64 -10.78
C PRO A 532 -17.50 -7.43 -11.77
N ASP A 533 -16.93 -6.77 -12.79
CA ASP A 533 -16.07 -7.41 -13.80
C ASP A 533 -14.63 -7.61 -13.32
N VAL A 534 -14.31 -7.30 -12.06
CA VAL A 534 -12.95 -7.46 -11.53
C VAL A 534 -12.46 -8.89 -11.62
N ASN A 535 -11.31 -9.08 -12.26
CA ASN A 535 -10.59 -10.34 -12.29
C ASN A 535 -9.24 -10.18 -11.57
N PHE A 536 -9.22 -10.46 -10.29
CA PHE A 536 -8.03 -10.32 -9.46
C PHE A 536 -6.86 -11.20 -9.93
N SER A 537 -7.15 -12.35 -10.56
CA SER A 537 -6.14 -13.22 -11.14
C SER A 537 -5.39 -12.53 -12.29
N ILE A 538 -6.13 -11.90 -13.20
CA ILE A 538 -5.56 -11.14 -14.32
C ILE A 538 -4.81 -9.91 -13.80
N GLN A 539 -5.40 -9.18 -12.86
CA GLN A 539 -4.78 -7.98 -12.29
C GLN A 539 -3.44 -8.30 -11.58
N GLY A 540 -3.43 -9.35 -10.75
CA GLY A 540 -2.21 -9.81 -10.09
C GLY A 540 -1.15 -10.26 -11.08
N GLY A 541 -1.55 -11.08 -12.08
CA GLY A 541 -0.65 -11.55 -13.12
C GLY A 541 -0.09 -10.42 -14.00
N ALA A 542 -0.91 -9.45 -14.39
CA ALA A 542 -0.48 -8.30 -15.21
C ALA A 542 0.48 -7.39 -14.43
N SER A 543 0.14 -7.05 -13.17
CA SER A 543 1.02 -6.26 -12.30
C SER A 543 2.32 -7.01 -11.96
N GLY A 544 2.28 -8.35 -11.86
CA GLY A 544 3.47 -9.18 -11.69
C GLY A 544 4.42 -9.10 -12.89
N ARG A 545 3.90 -9.09 -14.12
CA ARG A 545 4.71 -8.82 -15.32
C ARG A 545 5.31 -7.43 -15.29
N ASP A 546 4.56 -6.44 -14.86
CA ASP A 546 5.07 -5.08 -14.67
C ASP A 546 6.18 -5.05 -13.61
N PHE A 547 6.09 -5.81 -12.54
CA PHE A 547 7.17 -5.94 -11.57
C PHE A 547 8.44 -6.55 -12.20
N GLN A 548 8.31 -7.54 -13.09
CA GLN A 548 9.44 -8.10 -13.83
C GLN A 548 10.05 -7.10 -14.83
N ILE A 549 9.23 -6.28 -15.50
CA ILE A 549 9.70 -5.19 -16.38
C ILE A 549 10.43 -4.13 -15.54
N TYR A 550 9.87 -3.76 -14.41
CA TYR A 550 10.46 -2.80 -13.48
C TYR A 550 11.81 -3.30 -12.96
N ALA A 551 11.88 -4.55 -12.50
CA ALA A 551 13.12 -5.17 -12.05
C ALA A 551 14.18 -5.21 -13.16
N SER A 552 13.78 -5.47 -14.41
CA SER A 552 14.68 -5.39 -15.58
C SER A 552 15.28 -4.00 -15.76
N THR A 553 14.51 -2.94 -15.57
CA THR A 553 15.04 -1.56 -15.62
C THR A 553 15.99 -1.29 -14.45
N VAL A 554 15.65 -1.76 -13.24
CA VAL A 554 16.48 -1.57 -12.05
C VAL A 554 17.84 -2.27 -12.17
N THR A 555 17.96 -3.39 -12.90
CA THR A 555 19.27 -4.03 -13.18
C THR A 555 20.24 -3.11 -13.93
N GLN A 556 19.74 -2.07 -14.58
CA GLN A 556 20.48 -1.11 -15.39
C GLN A 556 20.57 0.29 -14.75
N LEU A 557 20.23 0.41 -13.44
CA LEU A 557 20.11 1.70 -12.76
C LEU A 557 21.43 2.23 -12.20
N GLU A 558 22.58 1.59 -12.45
CA GLU A 558 23.89 2.10 -12.03
C GLU A 558 24.15 3.50 -12.62
N GLY A 559 24.47 4.48 -11.78
CA GLY A 559 24.63 5.88 -12.18
C GLY A 559 23.32 6.59 -12.57
N GLY A 560 22.20 5.91 -12.47
CA GLY A 560 20.87 6.44 -12.78
C GLY A 560 20.17 7.12 -11.60
N VAL A 561 18.94 7.55 -11.84
CA VAL A 561 18.13 8.28 -10.86
C VAL A 561 16.79 7.58 -10.63
N TYR A 562 16.39 7.51 -9.38
CA TYR A 562 15.03 7.13 -8.97
C TYR A 562 14.39 8.26 -8.17
N ALA A 563 13.24 8.75 -8.60
CA ALA A 563 12.48 9.77 -7.88
C ALA A 563 11.06 9.28 -7.56
N ASN A 564 10.67 9.41 -6.29
CA ASN A 564 9.37 9.00 -5.76
C ASN A 564 8.52 10.23 -5.43
N PHE A 565 7.29 10.26 -5.90
CA PHE A 565 6.34 11.33 -5.64
C PHE A 565 5.07 10.76 -5.01
N GLY A 566 4.82 11.07 -3.75
CA GLY A 566 3.58 10.75 -3.05
C GLY A 566 3.25 9.26 -2.89
N SER A 567 4.18 8.34 -3.19
CA SER A 567 4.02 6.91 -2.90
C SER A 567 4.75 6.56 -1.61
N THR A 568 4.00 6.43 -0.52
CA THR A 568 4.57 6.24 0.83
C THR A 568 4.91 4.78 1.16
N VAL A 569 4.31 3.80 0.47
CA VAL A 569 4.51 2.36 0.73
C VAL A 569 4.90 1.61 -0.53
N THR A 570 4.05 1.56 -1.55
CA THR A 570 4.23 0.69 -2.73
C THR A 570 5.53 1.01 -3.48
N GLY A 571 5.75 2.27 -3.86
CA GLY A 571 6.96 2.67 -4.59
C GLY A 571 8.27 2.31 -3.86
N PRO A 572 8.44 2.71 -2.58
CA PRO A 572 9.63 2.35 -1.80
C PRO A 572 9.86 0.85 -1.64
N GLU A 573 8.80 0.08 -1.44
CA GLU A 573 8.93 -1.38 -1.25
C GLU A 573 9.22 -2.10 -2.56
N VAL A 574 8.58 -1.71 -3.67
CA VAL A 574 8.86 -2.27 -5.01
C VAL A 574 10.30 -1.99 -5.44
N LEU A 575 10.78 -0.74 -5.23
CA LEU A 575 12.19 -0.41 -5.50
C LEU A 575 13.14 -1.31 -4.73
N LEU A 576 12.90 -1.48 -3.43
CA LEU A 576 13.80 -2.25 -2.58
C LEU A 576 13.87 -3.72 -3.00
N LYS A 577 12.73 -4.34 -3.40
CA LYS A 577 12.69 -5.72 -3.89
C LYS A 577 13.38 -5.84 -5.25
N ALA A 578 13.11 -4.95 -6.18
CA ALA A 578 13.77 -4.94 -7.49
C ALA A 578 15.29 -4.74 -7.37
N LEU A 579 15.73 -3.88 -6.43
CA LEU A 579 17.15 -3.65 -6.15
C LEU A 579 17.82 -4.90 -5.56
N SER A 580 17.13 -5.60 -4.64
CA SER A 580 17.61 -6.87 -4.10
C SER A 580 17.78 -7.92 -5.20
N ILE A 581 16.77 -8.08 -6.08
CA ILE A 581 16.84 -8.97 -7.24
C ILE A 581 18.02 -8.61 -8.15
N ALA A 582 18.18 -7.33 -8.49
CA ALA A 582 19.26 -6.88 -9.36
C ALA A 582 20.64 -7.24 -8.80
N ARG A 583 20.87 -6.96 -7.51
CA ARG A 583 22.14 -7.27 -6.83
C ARG A 583 22.36 -8.78 -6.68
N ASN A 584 21.30 -9.56 -6.36
CA ASN A 584 21.37 -11.01 -6.29
C ASN A 584 21.78 -11.67 -7.60
N LEU A 585 21.31 -11.13 -8.72
CA LEU A 585 21.69 -11.58 -10.08
C LEU A 585 23.08 -11.11 -10.50
N GLY A 586 23.80 -10.35 -9.65
CA GLY A 586 25.16 -9.89 -9.88
C GLY A 586 25.27 -8.57 -10.65
N HIS A 587 24.19 -7.83 -10.83
CA HIS A 587 24.24 -6.50 -11.42
C HIS A 587 24.78 -5.48 -10.42
N THR A 588 25.77 -4.68 -10.86
CA THR A 588 26.27 -3.57 -10.05
C THR A 588 25.24 -2.44 -10.07
N VAL A 589 24.55 -2.22 -8.96
CA VAL A 589 23.62 -1.12 -8.73
C VAL A 589 23.96 -0.50 -7.39
N SER A 590 25.03 0.28 -7.35
CA SER A 590 25.62 0.85 -6.13
C SER A 590 25.60 2.37 -6.11
N ARG A 591 25.95 3.03 -7.21
CA ARG A 591 26.04 4.50 -7.30
C ARG A 591 24.78 5.06 -7.94
N ILE A 592 23.65 4.90 -7.24
CA ILE A 592 22.37 5.44 -7.67
C ILE A 592 22.04 6.73 -6.92
N THR A 593 21.32 7.63 -7.57
CA THR A 593 20.74 8.80 -6.92
C THR A 593 19.26 8.55 -6.68
N THR A 594 18.81 8.74 -5.45
CA THR A 594 17.40 8.61 -5.12
C THR A 594 16.84 9.90 -4.53
N ALA A 595 15.57 10.21 -4.83
CA ALA A 595 14.89 11.36 -4.26
C ALA A 595 13.46 10.99 -3.85
N ASN A 596 13.02 11.51 -2.72
CA ASN A 596 11.64 11.41 -2.27
C ASN A 596 11.03 12.78 -2.17
N PHE A 597 9.90 12.99 -2.85
CA PHE A 597 9.11 14.23 -2.81
C PHE A 597 7.78 13.92 -2.12
N ASP A 598 7.55 14.57 -0.99
CA ASP A 598 6.36 14.36 -0.17
C ASP A 598 6.04 15.62 0.64
N ILE A 599 4.84 15.71 1.16
CA ILE A 599 4.41 16.75 2.12
C ILE A 599 4.89 16.46 3.55
N VAL A 600 5.43 15.27 3.79
CA VAL A 600 5.90 14.82 5.11
C VAL A 600 7.20 15.54 5.47
N LYS A 601 7.20 16.20 6.62
CA LYS A 601 8.36 16.93 7.14
C LYS A 601 9.27 15.98 7.94
N LEU A 602 10.47 15.74 7.45
CA LEU A 602 11.45 14.88 8.12
C LEU A 602 12.54 15.66 8.89
N GLY A 603 12.66 16.96 8.64
CA GLY A 603 13.75 17.77 9.21
C GLY A 603 15.13 17.26 8.76
N ASP A 604 16.01 16.93 9.71
CA ASP A 604 17.27 16.22 9.41
C ASP A 604 17.00 14.74 9.15
N TYR A 605 16.78 14.39 7.89
CA TYR A 605 16.50 13.01 7.49
C TYR A 605 17.74 12.08 7.52
N HIS A 606 18.95 12.61 7.75
CA HIS A 606 20.16 11.84 7.97
C HIS A 606 20.38 11.43 9.44
N ARG A 607 19.64 12.04 10.39
CA ARG A 607 19.73 11.64 11.80
C ARG A 607 19.40 10.15 11.99
N LYS A 608 20.00 9.53 12.99
CA LYS A 608 19.61 8.16 13.39
C LYS A 608 18.25 8.20 14.07
N VAL A 609 17.39 7.25 13.74
CA VAL A 609 16.05 7.07 14.32
C VAL A 609 15.90 5.69 14.94
N GLY A 610 15.16 5.63 16.05
CA GLY A 610 14.83 4.40 16.76
C GLY A 610 13.38 3.96 16.56
N TYR A 611 13.01 2.84 17.18
CA TYR A 611 11.65 2.28 17.11
C TYR A 611 10.58 3.15 17.77
N GLU A 612 10.96 4.13 18.58
CA GLU A 612 10.07 5.08 19.25
C GLU A 612 9.78 6.32 18.39
N ASP A 613 10.56 6.53 17.34
CA ASP A 613 10.39 7.64 16.41
C ASP A 613 9.35 7.26 15.33
N TRP A 614 8.35 8.09 15.10
CA TRP A 614 7.34 7.84 14.07
C TRP A 614 7.95 7.75 12.65
N ASP A 615 8.98 8.55 12.34
CA ASP A 615 9.65 8.58 11.04
C ASP A 615 10.57 7.37 10.80
N TYR A 616 10.84 6.55 11.84
CA TYR A 616 11.37 5.19 11.65
C TYR A 616 10.44 4.33 10.80
N TYR A 617 9.13 4.52 10.90
CA TYR A 617 8.11 3.75 10.18
C TYR A 617 7.78 4.35 8.80
N TYR A 618 8.19 5.58 8.53
CA TYR A 618 8.04 6.22 7.24
C TYR A 618 8.94 5.56 6.20
N ARG A 619 8.35 4.72 5.32
CA ARG A 619 9.06 3.86 4.37
C ARG A 619 10.06 4.58 3.47
N PRO A 620 9.73 5.75 2.87
CA PRO A 620 10.67 6.46 2.00
C PRO A 620 11.99 6.78 2.67
N ARG A 621 11.99 7.12 3.98
CA ARG A 621 13.23 7.39 4.71
C ARG A 621 14.22 6.21 4.62
N LYS A 622 13.76 4.98 4.87
CA LYS A 622 14.63 3.79 4.83
C LYS A 622 14.86 3.25 3.43
N ASN A 623 13.78 3.12 2.65
CA ASN A 623 13.77 2.34 1.43
C ASN A 623 14.02 3.16 0.16
N ILE A 624 14.08 4.50 0.27
CA ILE A 624 14.51 5.39 -0.81
C ILE A 624 15.83 6.05 -0.45
N ILE A 625 15.89 6.73 0.73
CA ILE A 625 17.03 7.59 1.04
C ILE A 625 18.26 6.79 1.50
N HIS A 626 18.10 5.83 2.43
CA HIS A 626 19.27 5.22 3.09
C HIS A 626 19.70 3.88 2.49
N ARG A 627 18.79 2.89 2.42
CA ARG A 627 19.15 1.52 2.00
C ARG A 627 19.63 1.40 0.55
N PRO A 628 18.97 2.03 -0.45
CA PRO A 628 19.42 1.94 -1.83
C PRO A 628 20.78 2.57 -2.06
N THR A 629 21.13 3.59 -1.27
CA THR A 629 22.32 4.42 -1.45
C THR A 629 23.50 4.01 -0.55
N SER A 630 23.36 2.97 0.27
CA SER A 630 24.38 2.52 1.24
C SER A 630 25.75 2.18 0.62
N LEU A 631 25.77 1.79 -0.65
CA LEU A 631 26.99 1.41 -1.39
C LEU A 631 27.68 2.58 -2.13
N GLY A 632 27.38 3.83 -1.77
CA GLY A 632 28.02 5.02 -2.33
C GLY A 632 27.14 5.85 -3.26
N GLY A 633 25.82 5.65 -3.22
CA GLY A 633 24.82 6.51 -3.84
C GLY A 633 24.49 7.76 -3.03
N GLU A 634 23.56 8.57 -3.52
CA GLU A 634 23.06 9.78 -2.87
C GLU A 634 21.55 9.69 -2.70
N GLY A 635 21.02 10.03 -1.52
CA GLY A 635 19.59 10.02 -1.23
C GLY A 635 19.07 11.36 -0.70
N PHE A 636 18.00 11.88 -1.29
CA PHE A 636 17.44 13.19 -0.97
C PHE A 636 15.99 13.09 -0.51
N HIS A 637 15.56 14.04 0.33
CA HIS A 637 14.16 14.24 0.67
C HIS A 637 13.79 15.72 0.49
N PHE A 638 12.74 15.96 -0.28
CA PHE A 638 12.20 17.29 -0.56
C PHE A 638 10.75 17.39 -0.08
N GLU A 639 10.49 18.40 0.74
CA GLU A 639 9.17 18.70 1.30
C GLU A 639 8.46 19.70 0.40
N GLY A 640 7.28 19.37 -0.11
CA GLY A 640 6.48 20.29 -0.92
C GLY A 640 5.30 19.62 -1.62
N LEU A 641 4.40 20.45 -2.11
CA LEU A 641 3.25 20.02 -2.89
C LEU A 641 3.70 19.62 -4.31
N HIS A 642 3.05 18.63 -4.91
CA HIS A 642 3.45 18.13 -6.24
C HIS A 642 3.27 19.19 -7.33
N GLU A 643 2.25 20.05 -7.23
CA GLU A 643 2.02 21.22 -8.09
C GLU A 643 3.11 22.29 -7.99
N GLN A 644 4.02 22.18 -7.03
CA GLN A 644 5.20 23.04 -6.89
C GLN A 644 6.47 22.31 -7.32
N THR A 645 6.65 21.07 -6.85
CA THR A 645 7.90 20.33 -7.00
C THR A 645 8.13 19.83 -8.43
N ILE A 646 7.08 19.31 -9.09
CA ILE A 646 7.19 18.75 -10.45
C ILE A 646 7.41 19.85 -11.50
N PRO A 647 6.64 20.97 -11.52
CA PRO A 647 6.94 22.10 -12.41
C PRO A 647 8.34 22.70 -12.18
N ALA A 648 8.82 22.72 -10.92
CA ALA A 648 10.18 23.19 -10.62
C ALA A 648 11.27 22.31 -11.23
N ILE A 649 11.10 20.99 -11.16
CA ILE A 649 12.02 20.03 -11.82
C ILE A 649 12.03 20.26 -13.33
N ARG A 650 10.85 20.36 -13.94
CA ARG A 650 10.75 20.65 -15.37
C ARG A 650 11.46 21.94 -15.74
N TYR A 651 11.15 23.04 -15.04
CA TYR A 651 11.77 24.34 -15.27
C TYR A 651 13.29 24.28 -15.14
N ALA A 652 13.82 23.63 -14.10
CA ALA A 652 15.26 23.51 -13.87
C ALA A 652 15.95 22.68 -14.96
N LEU A 653 15.31 21.62 -15.47
CA LEU A 653 15.85 20.77 -16.53
C LEU A 653 15.81 21.47 -17.91
N GLU A 654 14.80 22.28 -18.18
CA GLU A 654 14.66 23.05 -19.45
C GLU A 654 15.59 24.27 -19.50
N ASN A 655 15.85 24.95 -18.37
CA ASN A 655 16.57 26.23 -18.31
C ASN A 655 17.91 26.15 -17.57
N GLY A 656 18.34 24.96 -17.14
CA GLY A 656 19.53 24.78 -16.30
C GLY A 656 20.87 25.15 -16.94
N GLU A 657 20.96 25.27 -18.28
CA GLU A 657 22.16 25.76 -18.97
C GLU A 657 22.36 27.29 -18.84
N ASP A 658 21.29 28.06 -18.56
CA ASP A 658 21.35 29.53 -18.43
C ASP A 658 21.68 30.00 -17.01
N ARG A 659 21.42 29.21 -15.97
CA ARG A 659 21.76 29.58 -14.58
C ARG A 659 23.27 29.74 -14.37
N GLY A 660 24.10 28.94 -15.05
CA GLY A 660 25.57 29.05 -15.01
C GLY A 660 26.16 30.26 -15.74
N ARG A 661 25.37 30.92 -16.61
CA ARG A 661 25.83 32.10 -17.37
C ARG A 661 25.49 33.44 -16.72
N SER A 662 24.42 33.49 -15.88
CA SER A 662 24.01 34.74 -15.22
C SER A 662 24.84 35.11 -14.00
N GLU A 663 25.52 34.17 -13.33
CA GLU A 663 26.37 34.45 -12.17
C GLU A 663 27.79 34.95 -12.56
N HIS A 664 28.21 34.87 -13.84
CA HIS A 664 29.51 35.36 -14.31
C HIS A 664 29.42 36.72 -15.05
N GLY A 665 28.22 37.33 -15.12
CA GLY A 665 27.96 38.57 -15.86
C GLY A 665 27.85 39.86 -15.06
N ILE A 666 28.03 39.83 -13.73
CA ILE A 666 28.02 41.07 -12.91
C ILE A 666 29.28 41.11 -12.04
N ARG A 667 30.42 41.35 -12.69
CA ARG A 667 31.60 41.98 -12.13
C ARG A 667 32.38 42.63 -13.27
N GLU A 668 31.98 43.83 -13.66
CA GLU A 668 32.83 44.96 -14.10
C GLU A 668 32.18 46.28 -13.68
#